data_dc2a9de6580edf9655e930e1cfe3186b
#
_entry.id   dc2a9de6580edf9655e930e1cfe3186b
#
_cell.length_a   1.000
_cell.length_b   1.000
_cell.length_c   1.000
_cell.angle_alpha   90.00
_cell.angle_beta   90.00
_cell.angle_gamma   90.00
#
_symmetry.space_group_name_H-M   'P 1'
#
loop_
_entity.id
_entity.type
_entity.pdbx_description
1 polymer ?
#
loop_
_entity_poly.entity_id
_entity_poly.type
_entity_poly.pdbx_seq_one_letter_code
_entity_poly.pdbx_strand_id
1 'polypeptide(L)'
;MSEEIKNTSTEYSADSIQVLEGLEAVRKRPSMYIGDTSEKGLHHLVYEVVDNSIDEALAGYCTYIDVVINEDNSITVTDDGRGIPVDIHEKEGKSALEVVLTVLHAGGKFDKGTYKVSGGLHGVGVSCVNALSTYLKAEVRRNGKVHMQEFSCGKPLHDVQVIDNTDKTGTTISFKPDGSIFTVTEYKYDILATRLRELAFLNAGITLRLTDKRVLKEDGSFKSEIFHSDEGLKEFVRYIDRSKEKLIPDVIHIVTEKQGIPVEVALTYNTSYNESVFSYVNDINTIEGGTHLAGFRRGLTRTLKKYAEDSKLLEKAKVEIQGDDFREGLTAVISIKVAEPQFEGQTKTKLGNSEVTGAVDMAIGEALGYYLEEHPKEAKIIVDKVILAAQARHAARKARELVQRKSPLTGGGLPGKLADCSSKDAAICELFLVEGDSAGGTAKQGRDRNFQAILPLRGKILNVEKAMDHKIFESEEIQNIYRAMGVTVGTEDDPKALNMEKLRYHKVIIMTDADVGGSHIATLILTFFFRRMRSLIENGYVYLATPPLYLCKKGKVEEYCWTEQQRQQFILKYGGGNENSIHTQRYKGLGEMNDHQLWDTTMNPENRTLKQITIDNAAEADQIFAMLMGEDVGPRREFIEENATYANIDA
;
A
#
# COMPACT_ATOMS: atom_id res chain seq x y z
N MET A 1 33.02 21.00 -45.76
CA MET A 1 33.78 20.69 -44.56
C MET A 1 32.92 19.75 -43.72
N SER A 2 33.25 18.48 -43.75
CA SER A 2 32.58 17.41 -43.04
C SER A 2 33.13 17.38 -41.59
N GLU A 3 32.28 17.71 -40.63
CA GLU A 3 32.61 17.50 -39.20
C GLU A 3 32.59 16.00 -38.89
N GLU A 4 33.75 15.46 -38.59
CA GLU A 4 33.93 14.12 -38.04
C GLU A 4 33.30 14.03 -36.63
N ILE A 5 32.22 13.25 -36.51
CA ILE A 5 31.70 12.81 -35.23
C ILE A 5 32.72 11.87 -34.62
N LYS A 6 33.50 12.35 -33.66
CA LYS A 6 34.36 11.51 -32.83
C LYS A 6 33.48 10.56 -32.00
N ASN A 7 33.34 9.33 -32.47
CA ASN A 7 32.89 8.20 -31.69
C ASN A 7 33.96 7.91 -30.61
N THR A 8 33.80 8.45 -29.40
CA THR A 8 34.55 7.99 -28.24
C THR A 8 33.87 6.71 -27.76
N SER A 9 34.31 5.58 -28.29
CA SER A 9 34.07 4.28 -27.65
C SER A 9 34.80 4.31 -26.31
N THR A 10 34.06 4.49 -25.21
CA THR A 10 34.58 4.25 -23.88
C THR A 10 34.86 2.75 -23.78
N GLU A 11 36.14 2.36 -23.92
CA GLU A 11 36.58 1.00 -23.67
C GLU A 11 36.24 0.64 -22.21
N TYR A 12 35.48 -0.44 -22.01
CA TYR A 12 35.18 -0.98 -20.69
C TYR A 12 36.46 -1.57 -20.11
N SER A 13 37.16 -0.79 -19.31
CA SER A 13 38.43 -1.16 -18.66
C SER A 13 38.27 -1.22 -17.13
N ALA A 14 39.26 -1.73 -16.43
CA ALA A 14 39.30 -1.76 -14.96
C ALA A 14 39.06 -0.37 -14.33
N ASP A 15 39.52 0.70 -15.00
CA ASP A 15 39.36 2.08 -14.55
C ASP A 15 37.93 2.59 -14.66
N SER A 16 37.08 1.91 -15.43
CA SER A 16 35.63 2.21 -15.52
C SER A 16 34.83 1.62 -14.36
N ILE A 17 35.41 0.74 -13.55
CA ILE A 17 34.78 0.13 -12.37
C ILE A 17 34.92 1.09 -11.20
N GLN A 18 33.80 1.71 -10.82
CA GLN A 18 33.72 2.58 -9.64
C GLN A 18 33.34 1.74 -8.41
N VAL A 19 34.19 1.77 -7.40
CA VAL A 19 33.88 1.23 -6.07
C VAL A 19 33.26 2.36 -5.25
N LEU A 20 32.04 2.18 -4.81
CA LEU A 20 31.33 3.12 -3.95
C LEU A 20 31.43 2.60 -2.51
N GLU A 21 31.94 3.42 -1.62
CA GLU A 21 32.09 3.08 -0.21
C GLU A 21 31.08 3.82 0.67
N GLY A 22 30.58 3.12 1.69
CA GLY A 22 29.74 3.71 2.75
C GLY A 22 28.48 4.40 2.24
N LEU A 23 28.20 5.58 2.78
CA LEU A 23 26.96 6.33 2.51
C LEU A 23 26.90 6.96 1.11
N GLU A 24 28.02 7.05 0.38
CA GLU A 24 28.00 7.51 -1.01
C GLU A 24 27.24 6.53 -1.93
N ALA A 25 27.34 5.23 -1.65
CA ALA A 25 26.56 4.22 -2.36
C ALA A 25 25.05 4.43 -2.19
N VAL A 26 24.61 4.79 -0.99
CA VAL A 26 23.20 5.10 -0.68
C VAL A 26 22.73 6.32 -1.48
N ARG A 27 23.49 7.41 -1.49
CA ARG A 27 23.14 8.63 -2.23
C ARG A 27 23.09 8.41 -3.75
N LYS A 28 23.97 7.56 -4.28
CA LYS A 28 24.04 7.27 -5.73
C LYS A 28 22.97 6.30 -6.19
N ARG A 29 22.51 5.39 -5.34
CA ARG A 29 21.50 4.37 -5.61
C ARG A 29 20.46 4.27 -4.49
N PRO A 30 19.73 5.36 -4.17
CA PRO A 30 18.81 5.40 -3.03
C PRO A 30 17.73 4.33 -3.11
N SER A 31 17.20 4.04 -4.30
CA SER A 31 16.14 3.06 -4.50
C SER A 31 16.52 1.63 -4.06
N MET A 32 17.79 1.28 -4.00
CA MET A 32 18.24 -0.02 -3.47
C MET A 32 17.99 -0.17 -1.97
N TYR A 33 17.92 0.95 -1.23
CA TYR A 33 17.80 0.99 0.24
C TYR A 33 16.41 1.37 0.72
N ILE A 34 15.74 2.29 0.02
CA ILE A 34 14.42 2.84 0.42
C ILE A 34 13.28 2.52 -0.57
N GLY A 35 13.56 1.70 -1.62
CA GLY A 35 12.58 1.28 -2.62
C GLY A 35 12.43 2.26 -3.78
N ASP A 36 12.10 3.51 -3.52
CA ASP A 36 12.00 4.56 -4.54
C ASP A 36 12.43 5.95 -3.98
N THR A 37 12.38 6.98 -4.82
CA THR A 37 12.66 8.38 -4.43
C THR A 37 11.44 9.29 -4.57
N SER A 38 10.26 8.69 -4.68
CA SER A 38 8.98 9.38 -4.73
C SER A 38 8.39 9.58 -3.32
N GLU A 39 7.10 9.87 -3.24
CA GLU A 39 6.35 10.03 -1.98
C GLU A 39 6.53 8.83 -1.03
N LYS A 40 6.52 7.60 -1.56
CA LYS A 40 6.67 6.37 -0.76
C LYS A 40 8.06 6.30 -0.11
N GLY A 41 9.14 6.51 -0.88
CA GLY A 41 10.49 6.51 -0.35
C GLY A 41 10.75 7.66 0.63
N LEU A 42 10.11 8.82 0.40
CA LEU A 42 10.18 9.94 1.34
C LEU A 42 9.61 9.56 2.72
N HIS A 43 8.41 8.97 2.76
CA HIS A 43 7.76 8.56 4.02
C HIS A 43 8.51 7.39 4.67
N HIS A 44 9.17 6.54 3.88
CA HIS A 44 9.98 5.43 4.39
C HIS A 44 11.13 5.91 5.31
N LEU A 45 11.69 7.10 5.07
CA LEU A 45 12.68 7.68 5.98
C LEU A 45 12.14 7.85 7.40
N VAL A 46 10.88 8.28 7.53
CA VAL A 46 10.21 8.42 8.84
C VAL A 46 10.01 7.04 9.48
N TYR A 47 9.58 6.05 8.68
CA TYR A 47 9.39 4.69 9.17
C TYR A 47 10.67 4.09 9.73
N GLU A 48 11.82 4.26 9.07
CA GLU A 48 13.10 3.75 9.55
C GLU A 48 13.51 4.35 10.91
N VAL A 49 13.17 5.61 11.18
CA VAL A 49 13.45 6.22 12.49
C VAL A 49 12.45 5.77 13.54
N VAL A 50 11.15 5.74 13.22
CA VAL A 50 10.09 5.29 14.13
C VAL A 50 10.26 3.81 14.48
N ASP A 51 10.60 2.95 13.50
CA ASP A 51 10.82 1.51 13.74
C ASP A 51 11.99 1.26 14.71
N ASN A 52 12.99 2.16 14.78
CA ASN A 52 14.04 2.06 15.81
C ASN A 52 13.48 2.32 17.22
N SER A 53 12.56 3.27 17.37
CA SER A 53 11.88 3.55 18.63
C SER A 53 10.92 2.41 19.02
N ILE A 54 10.26 1.79 18.04
CA ILE A 54 9.44 0.58 18.23
C ILE A 54 10.31 -0.61 18.67
N ASP A 55 11.52 -0.77 18.12
CA ASP A 55 12.44 -1.82 18.57
C ASP A 55 12.84 -1.64 20.05
N GLU A 56 12.98 -0.39 20.53
CA GLU A 56 13.14 -0.10 21.96
C GLU A 56 11.90 -0.48 22.77
N ALA A 57 10.70 -0.28 22.20
CA ALA A 57 9.45 -0.69 22.86
C ALA A 57 9.32 -2.23 22.91
N LEU A 58 9.65 -2.94 21.82
CA LEU A 58 9.71 -4.40 21.79
C LEU A 58 10.72 -4.98 22.80
N ALA A 59 11.81 -4.25 23.06
CA ALA A 59 12.78 -4.58 24.10
C ALA A 59 12.30 -4.20 25.53
N GLY A 60 11.16 -3.54 25.67
CA GLY A 60 10.54 -3.16 26.95
C GLY A 60 11.07 -1.85 27.56
N TYR A 61 11.73 -1.00 26.78
CA TYR A 61 12.36 0.23 27.26
C TYR A 61 11.71 1.53 26.78
N CYS A 62 10.79 1.49 25.81
CA CYS A 62 10.11 2.66 25.29
C CYS A 62 8.60 2.52 25.46
N THR A 63 7.94 3.58 25.91
CA THR A 63 6.49 3.64 26.11
C THR A 63 5.83 4.80 25.35
N TYR A 64 6.63 5.78 24.93
CA TYR A 64 6.15 6.99 24.28
C TYR A 64 7.02 7.39 23.09
N ILE A 65 6.39 7.62 21.95
CA ILE A 65 7.03 8.10 20.72
C ILE A 65 6.29 9.33 20.21
N ASP A 66 7.02 10.40 19.95
CA ASP A 66 6.49 11.65 19.41
C ASP A 66 7.07 11.92 18.02
N VAL A 67 6.20 12.08 17.02
CA VAL A 67 6.55 12.39 15.64
C VAL A 67 6.02 13.78 15.29
N VAL A 68 6.89 14.67 14.85
CA VAL A 68 6.52 16.03 14.49
C VAL A 68 6.92 16.35 13.07
N ILE A 69 5.96 16.77 12.25
CA ILE A 69 6.20 17.42 10.97
C ILE A 69 6.40 18.90 11.25
N ASN A 70 7.61 19.39 11.03
CA ASN A 70 7.95 20.80 11.28
C ASN A 70 7.49 21.70 10.12
N GLU A 71 7.44 23.02 10.38
CA GLU A 71 6.99 24.03 9.40
C GLU A 71 7.81 24.03 8.10
N ASP A 72 9.08 23.66 8.18
CA ASP A 72 10.02 23.59 7.05
C ASP A 72 10.05 22.22 6.36
N ASN A 73 9.07 21.34 6.63
CA ASN A 73 9.03 19.95 6.18
C ASN A 73 10.22 19.08 6.64
N SER A 74 10.87 19.43 7.73
CA SER A 74 11.71 18.48 8.45
C SER A 74 10.87 17.61 9.39
N ILE A 75 11.39 16.46 9.76
CA ILE A 75 10.75 15.53 10.72
C ILE A 75 11.57 15.50 11.99
N THR A 76 10.88 15.46 13.12
CA THR A 76 11.49 15.16 14.42
C THR A 76 10.79 13.96 15.04
N VAL A 77 11.55 12.92 15.38
CA VAL A 77 11.07 11.74 16.10
C VAL A 77 11.76 11.69 17.45
N THR A 78 11.00 11.61 18.52
CA THR A 78 11.49 11.54 19.91
C THR A 78 10.92 10.32 20.59
N ASP A 79 11.77 9.54 21.26
CA ASP A 79 11.38 8.42 22.11
C ASP A 79 11.89 8.57 23.56
N ASP A 80 11.31 7.78 24.46
CA ASP A 80 11.71 7.65 25.86
C ASP A 80 12.49 6.36 26.14
N GLY A 81 13.11 5.76 25.10
CA GLY A 81 13.92 4.54 25.20
C GLY A 81 15.23 4.72 25.99
N ARG A 82 16.14 3.75 25.87
CA ARG A 82 17.45 3.81 26.55
C ARG A 82 18.40 4.86 26.04
N GLY A 83 18.17 5.38 24.83
CA GLY A 83 19.09 6.24 24.08
C GLY A 83 20.22 5.43 23.41
N ILE A 84 20.60 5.83 22.20
CA ILE A 84 21.72 5.24 21.46
C ILE A 84 23.01 5.33 22.30
N PRO A 85 23.87 4.29 22.37
CA PRO A 85 25.17 4.40 23.04
C PRO A 85 26.01 5.53 22.47
N VAL A 86 26.73 6.25 23.34
CA VAL A 86 27.58 7.41 22.98
C VAL A 86 29.04 7.18 23.27
N ASP A 87 29.37 6.05 23.91
CA ASP A 87 30.75 5.66 24.22
C ASP A 87 31.55 5.42 22.95
N ILE A 88 32.87 5.50 23.04
CA ILE A 88 33.76 5.27 21.91
C ILE A 88 33.75 3.79 21.51
N HIS A 89 33.44 3.52 20.25
CA HIS A 89 33.49 2.18 19.67
C HIS A 89 34.97 1.80 19.40
N GLU A 90 35.45 0.79 20.08
CA GLU A 90 36.91 0.45 20.10
C GLU A 90 37.50 0.22 18.70
N LYS A 91 36.79 -0.41 17.78
CA LYS A 91 37.31 -0.70 16.43
C LYS A 91 37.27 0.51 15.50
N GLU A 92 36.26 1.37 15.63
CA GLU A 92 36.06 2.50 14.72
C GLU A 92 36.70 3.79 15.24
N GLY A 93 37.08 3.85 16.53
CA GLY A 93 37.68 5.03 17.15
C GLY A 93 36.75 6.25 17.24
N LYS A 94 35.44 6.05 17.02
CA LYS A 94 34.39 7.06 16.98
C LYS A 94 33.32 6.74 18.02
N SER A 95 32.47 7.73 18.33
CA SER A 95 31.33 7.44 19.20
C SER A 95 30.39 6.40 18.55
N ALA A 96 29.78 5.54 19.37
CA ALA A 96 28.81 4.57 18.86
C ALA A 96 27.62 5.26 18.16
N LEU A 97 27.22 6.46 18.59
CA LEU A 97 26.23 7.29 17.92
C LEU A 97 26.66 7.62 16.47
N GLU A 98 27.91 8.09 16.28
CA GLU A 98 28.43 8.38 14.94
C GLU A 98 28.51 7.11 14.09
N VAL A 99 28.98 6.00 14.67
CA VAL A 99 29.07 4.72 13.95
C VAL A 99 27.69 4.27 13.43
N VAL A 100 26.67 4.29 14.27
CA VAL A 100 25.29 3.90 13.87
C VAL A 100 24.73 4.80 12.78
N LEU A 101 25.08 6.08 12.77
CA LEU A 101 24.56 7.06 11.80
C LEU A 101 25.39 7.14 10.51
N THR A 102 26.65 6.66 10.48
CA THR A 102 27.54 6.86 9.33
C THR A 102 28.08 5.56 8.72
N VAL A 103 27.98 4.44 9.42
CA VAL A 103 28.50 3.15 8.94
C VAL A 103 27.33 2.24 8.58
N LEU A 104 27.34 1.70 7.35
CA LEU A 104 26.37 0.68 6.93
C LEU A 104 26.67 -0.63 7.65
N HIS A 105 25.61 -1.38 7.95
CA HIS A 105 25.69 -2.66 8.66
C HIS A 105 26.29 -2.55 10.06
N ALA A 106 26.09 -1.43 10.73
CA ALA A 106 26.46 -1.20 12.12
C ALA A 106 25.22 -1.06 13.01
N GLY A 107 25.24 -1.64 14.20
CA GLY A 107 24.15 -1.49 15.17
C GLY A 107 24.07 -2.61 16.20
N GLY A 108 23.45 -2.33 17.34
CA GLY A 108 23.27 -3.29 18.44
C GLY A 108 22.30 -4.44 18.16
N LYS A 109 21.58 -4.39 17.02
CA LYS A 109 20.58 -5.40 16.60
C LYS A 109 21.22 -6.70 16.07
N PHE A 110 22.52 -6.69 15.80
CA PHE A 110 23.29 -7.91 15.49
C PHE A 110 23.63 -8.74 16.76
N ASP A 111 23.50 -8.14 17.96
CA ASP A 111 23.69 -8.84 19.21
C ASP A 111 22.36 -9.28 19.82
N LYS A 112 22.14 -10.61 19.89
CA LYS A 112 20.94 -11.23 20.45
C LYS A 112 20.75 -10.97 21.96
N GLY A 113 21.83 -10.59 22.66
CA GLY A 113 21.77 -10.20 24.07
C GLY A 113 21.09 -8.84 24.26
N THR A 114 21.19 -7.95 23.27
CA THR A 114 20.64 -6.60 23.34
C THR A 114 19.20 -6.51 22.82
N TYR A 115 18.89 -7.20 21.71
CA TYR A 115 17.54 -7.27 21.13
C TYR A 115 17.21 -8.72 20.76
N LYS A 116 16.25 -9.31 21.49
CA LYS A 116 15.76 -10.66 21.18
C LYS A 116 14.95 -10.70 19.89
N VAL A 117 14.23 -9.63 19.61
CA VAL A 117 13.38 -9.42 18.43
C VAL A 117 13.57 -7.98 17.99
N SER A 118 13.69 -7.74 16.70
CA SER A 118 13.71 -6.40 16.12
C SER A 118 13.15 -6.41 14.69
N GLY A 119 12.56 -5.30 14.27
CA GLY A 119 12.18 -5.06 12.88
C GLY A 119 13.39 -4.65 12.02
N GLY A 120 14.34 -3.94 12.61
CA GLY A 120 15.58 -3.54 11.95
C GLY A 120 16.60 -4.67 11.92
N LEU A 121 16.83 -5.27 10.75
CA LEU A 121 17.71 -6.45 10.59
C LEU A 121 19.08 -6.14 10.00
N HIS A 122 19.18 -5.12 9.16
CA HIS A 122 20.33 -4.92 8.30
C HIS A 122 21.31 -3.85 8.82
N GLY A 123 20.95 -3.09 9.87
CA GLY A 123 21.78 -2.02 10.42
C GLY A 123 22.06 -0.89 9.42
N VAL A 124 21.08 -0.60 8.54
CA VAL A 124 21.26 0.42 7.48
C VAL A 124 20.20 1.53 7.55
N GLY A 125 19.09 1.36 8.26
CA GLY A 125 17.94 2.26 8.19
C GLY A 125 18.30 3.71 8.53
N VAL A 126 18.73 3.99 9.74
CA VAL A 126 19.02 5.38 10.17
C VAL A 126 20.24 5.98 9.46
N SER A 127 21.22 5.17 9.06
CA SER A 127 22.35 5.65 8.26
C SER A 127 21.92 6.03 6.83
N CYS A 128 20.93 5.34 6.26
CA CYS A 128 20.29 5.75 5.01
C CYS A 128 19.51 7.06 5.17
N VAL A 129 18.77 7.25 6.28
CA VAL A 129 18.09 8.53 6.56
C VAL A 129 19.12 9.66 6.61
N ASN A 130 20.25 9.47 7.29
CA ASN A 130 21.32 10.44 7.37
C ASN A 130 21.93 10.74 5.98
N ALA A 131 22.23 9.72 5.20
CA ALA A 131 22.78 9.87 3.85
C ALA A 131 21.87 10.65 2.90
N LEU A 132 20.53 10.46 3.03
CA LEU A 132 19.51 11.02 2.15
C LEU A 132 18.91 12.34 2.68
N SER A 133 19.50 12.91 3.73
CA SER A 133 19.10 14.18 4.34
C SER A 133 20.14 15.26 4.14
N THR A 134 19.72 16.48 3.82
CA THR A 134 20.61 17.66 3.79
C THR A 134 21.11 18.02 5.18
N TYR A 135 20.32 17.72 6.19
CA TYR A 135 20.61 17.96 7.59
C TYR A 135 19.99 16.85 8.45
N LEU A 136 20.78 16.35 9.40
CA LEU A 136 20.30 15.46 10.45
C LEU A 136 20.94 15.87 11.78
N LYS A 137 20.11 15.93 12.84
CA LYS A 137 20.53 16.17 14.21
C LYS A 137 20.07 15.02 15.09
N ALA A 138 20.99 14.43 15.82
CA ALA A 138 20.74 13.40 16.81
C ALA A 138 20.98 13.97 18.22
N GLU A 139 19.99 13.89 19.10
CA GLU A 139 20.11 14.19 20.52
C GLU A 139 19.80 12.92 21.31
N VAL A 140 20.73 12.53 22.17
CA VAL A 140 20.63 11.32 22.98
C VAL A 140 20.70 11.66 24.44
N ARG A 141 19.68 11.31 25.18
CA ARG A 141 19.57 11.42 26.63
C ARG A 141 20.00 10.10 27.25
N ARG A 142 21.21 10.07 27.79
CA ARG A 142 21.81 8.85 28.37
C ARG A 142 22.87 9.21 29.41
N ASN A 143 23.00 8.38 30.45
CA ASN A 143 24.01 8.52 31.51
C ASN A 143 23.97 9.88 32.22
N GLY A 144 22.78 10.43 32.43
CA GLY A 144 22.59 11.72 33.10
C GLY A 144 22.91 12.96 32.25
N LYS A 145 23.16 12.79 30.95
CA LYS A 145 23.57 13.86 30.01
C LYS A 145 22.77 13.84 28.73
N VAL A 146 22.69 15.00 28.08
CA VAL A 146 22.19 15.16 26.73
C VAL A 146 23.40 15.27 25.79
N HIS A 147 23.55 14.29 24.92
CA HIS A 147 24.57 14.26 23.88
C HIS A 147 23.96 14.69 22.55
N MET A 148 24.69 15.44 21.75
CA MET A 148 24.22 15.95 20.45
C MET A 148 25.31 15.80 19.39
N GLN A 149 24.90 15.43 18.17
CA GLN A 149 25.74 15.44 16.99
C GLN A 149 24.92 15.81 15.76
N GLU A 150 25.50 16.59 14.87
CA GLU A 150 24.87 17.06 13.63
C GLU A 150 25.59 16.53 12.40
N PHE A 151 24.81 16.33 11.34
CA PHE A 151 25.29 15.73 10.10
C PHE A 151 24.73 16.50 8.90
N SER A 152 25.46 16.47 7.80
CA SER A 152 25.00 16.94 6.50
C SER A 152 25.32 15.91 5.42
N CYS A 153 24.29 15.45 4.69
CA CYS A 153 24.45 14.45 3.62
C CYS A 153 25.24 13.21 4.07
N GLY A 154 25.00 12.73 5.30
CA GLY A 154 25.67 11.58 5.87
C GLY A 154 27.05 11.85 6.51
N LYS A 155 27.57 13.08 6.46
CA LYS A 155 28.89 13.44 7.02
C LYS A 155 28.71 14.18 8.34
N PRO A 156 29.44 13.82 9.41
CA PRO A 156 29.40 14.54 10.67
C PRO A 156 29.96 15.97 10.49
N LEU A 157 29.29 16.94 11.10
CA LEU A 157 29.75 18.33 11.12
C LEU A 157 30.72 18.61 12.26
N HIS A 158 30.64 17.81 13.32
CA HIS A 158 31.50 17.87 14.50
C HIS A 158 31.41 16.54 15.27
N ASP A 159 32.31 16.31 16.20
CA ASP A 159 32.22 15.17 17.11
C ASP A 159 31.04 15.31 18.06
N VAL A 160 30.64 14.20 18.71
CA VAL A 160 29.55 14.20 19.68
C VAL A 160 29.87 15.16 20.84
N GLN A 161 28.90 16.01 21.21
CA GLN A 161 29.04 17.02 22.25
C GLN A 161 28.02 16.79 23.37
N VAL A 162 28.41 17.06 24.60
CA VAL A 162 27.48 17.15 25.73
C VAL A 162 26.94 18.56 25.79
N ILE A 163 25.63 18.73 25.67
CA ILE A 163 24.98 20.04 25.62
C ILE A 163 24.18 20.38 26.89
N ASP A 164 23.75 19.36 27.65
CA ASP A 164 22.97 19.57 28.89
C ASP A 164 23.06 18.32 29.79
N ASN A 165 22.49 18.45 31.00
CA ASN A 165 22.27 17.36 31.95
C ASN A 165 20.78 17.01 31.99
N THR A 166 20.44 15.74 32.20
CA THR A 166 19.06 15.26 32.24
C THR A 166 18.93 14.01 33.11
N ASP A 167 17.79 13.86 33.75
CA ASP A 167 17.37 12.64 34.44
C ASP A 167 16.56 11.67 33.53
N LYS A 168 16.25 12.11 32.29
CA LYS A 168 15.49 11.32 31.32
C LYS A 168 16.42 10.54 30.41
N THR A 169 15.90 9.47 29.80
CA THR A 169 16.53 8.71 28.74
C THR A 169 15.77 8.87 27.44
N GLY A 170 16.36 8.46 26.32
CA GLY A 170 15.70 8.44 25.00
C GLY A 170 16.54 9.04 23.90
N THR A 171 16.01 8.96 22.68
CA THR A 171 16.63 9.49 21.47
C THR A 171 15.70 10.49 20.79
N THR A 172 16.28 11.54 20.22
CA THR A 172 15.58 12.48 19.33
C THR A 172 16.38 12.59 18.03
N ILE A 173 15.74 12.25 16.92
CA ILE A 173 16.30 12.40 15.56
C ILE A 173 15.48 13.44 14.82
N SER A 174 16.14 14.52 14.39
CA SER A 174 15.55 15.53 13.51
C SER A 174 16.26 15.50 12.17
N PHE A 175 15.53 15.42 11.06
CA PHE A 175 16.14 15.34 9.74
C PHE A 175 15.32 16.05 8.67
N LYS A 176 16.02 16.55 7.64
CA LYS A 176 15.43 17.20 6.47
C LYS A 176 15.83 16.47 5.20
N PRO A 177 14.88 15.94 4.43
CA PRO A 177 15.20 15.17 3.21
C PRO A 177 15.90 16.03 2.16
N ASP A 178 16.75 15.40 1.36
CA ASP A 178 17.51 16.07 0.28
C ASP A 178 16.66 16.21 -0.99
N GLY A 179 16.17 17.43 -1.27
CA GLY A 179 15.39 17.74 -2.48
C GLY A 179 16.12 17.52 -3.81
N SER A 180 17.44 17.29 -3.80
CA SER A 180 18.16 16.89 -5.01
C SER A 180 18.04 15.40 -5.34
N ILE A 181 17.58 14.59 -4.37
CA ILE A 181 17.39 13.14 -4.50
C ILE A 181 15.90 12.79 -4.63
N PHE A 182 15.07 13.39 -3.79
CA PHE A 182 13.63 13.11 -3.77
C PHE A 182 12.88 13.98 -4.77
N THR A 183 11.95 13.37 -5.52
CA THR A 183 11.07 14.09 -6.44
C THR A 183 10.02 14.94 -5.72
N VAL A 184 9.71 14.58 -4.47
CA VAL A 184 8.79 15.27 -3.55
C VAL A 184 9.45 15.36 -2.19
N THR A 185 9.32 16.49 -1.49
CA THR A 185 9.86 16.69 -0.13
C THR A 185 8.79 17.06 0.89
N GLU A 186 7.53 17.04 0.50
CA GLU A 186 6.41 17.36 1.38
C GLU A 186 5.82 16.09 1.99
N TYR A 187 5.84 15.99 3.32
CA TYR A 187 5.23 14.87 4.04
C TYR A 187 3.72 15.01 4.14
N LYS A 188 3.01 13.89 3.94
CA LYS A 188 1.56 13.81 4.12
C LYS A 188 1.22 13.31 5.51
N TYR A 189 0.43 14.11 6.24
CA TYR A 189 -0.01 13.78 7.58
C TYR A 189 -0.73 12.43 7.65
N ASP A 190 -1.67 12.19 6.73
CA ASP A 190 -2.54 11.01 6.75
C ASP A 190 -1.77 9.71 6.52
N ILE A 191 -0.72 9.73 5.70
CA ILE A 191 0.16 8.57 5.48
C ILE A 191 0.89 8.21 6.78
N LEU A 192 1.45 9.19 7.48
CA LEU A 192 2.12 8.96 8.77
C LEU A 192 1.13 8.55 9.85
N ALA A 193 -0.05 9.20 9.93
CA ALA A 193 -1.09 8.88 10.90
C ALA A 193 -1.56 7.43 10.78
N THR A 194 -1.75 6.95 9.55
CA THR A 194 -2.12 5.55 9.27
C THR A 194 -1.07 4.58 9.80
N ARG A 195 0.20 4.81 9.50
CA ARG A 195 1.29 3.94 9.98
C ARG A 195 1.43 3.95 11.50
N LEU A 196 1.33 5.11 12.14
CA LEU A 196 1.44 5.21 13.60
C LEU A 196 0.26 4.55 14.31
N ARG A 197 -0.95 4.65 13.75
CA ARG A 197 -2.14 3.94 14.23
C ARG A 197 -1.96 2.42 14.18
N GLU A 198 -1.45 1.91 13.06
CA GLU A 198 -1.12 0.50 12.87
C GLU A 198 -0.11 0.01 13.91
N LEU A 199 0.97 0.77 14.14
CA LEU A 199 1.99 0.45 15.15
C LEU A 199 1.43 0.46 16.58
N ALA A 200 0.50 1.37 16.90
CA ALA A 200 -0.18 1.37 18.21
C ALA A 200 -1.01 0.10 18.44
N PHE A 201 -1.68 -0.40 17.41
CA PHE A 201 -2.42 -1.67 17.50
C PHE A 201 -1.51 -2.90 17.61
N LEU A 202 -0.36 -2.88 16.92
CA LEU A 202 0.61 -3.99 16.95
C LEU A 202 1.39 -4.05 18.26
N ASN A 203 1.45 -2.94 19.03
CA ASN A 203 2.20 -2.81 20.26
C ASN A 203 1.30 -2.25 21.36
N ALA A 204 0.43 -3.09 21.93
CA ALA A 204 -0.49 -2.69 22.98
C ALA A 204 0.24 -2.01 24.15
N GLY A 205 -0.33 -0.88 24.62
CA GLY A 205 0.22 -0.10 25.73
C GLY A 205 1.23 0.98 25.35
N ILE A 206 1.73 1.02 24.08
CA ILE A 206 2.56 2.13 23.63
C ILE A 206 1.69 3.33 23.24
N THR A 207 2.21 4.52 23.45
CA THR A 207 1.58 5.77 23.01
C THR A 207 2.42 6.42 21.92
N LEU A 208 1.82 6.66 20.75
CA LEU A 208 2.44 7.41 19.66
C LEU A 208 1.67 8.71 19.45
N ARG A 209 2.36 9.81 19.24
CA ARG A 209 1.75 11.10 18.90
C ARG A 209 2.28 11.59 17.56
N LEU A 210 1.39 12.11 16.72
CA LEU A 210 1.75 12.83 15.50
C LEU A 210 1.29 14.27 15.60
N THR A 211 2.18 15.21 15.35
CA THR A 211 1.88 16.64 15.33
C THR A 211 2.33 17.27 14.01
N ASP A 212 1.46 18.02 13.35
CA ASP A 212 1.77 18.79 12.15
C ASP A 212 1.81 20.28 12.49
N LYS A 213 3.01 20.86 12.55
CA LYS A 213 3.22 22.28 12.85
C LYS A 213 2.93 23.20 11.67
N ARG A 214 2.69 22.66 10.49
CA ARG A 214 2.31 23.44 9.30
C ARG A 214 0.85 23.86 9.32
N VAL A 215 0.02 23.15 10.12
CA VAL A 215 -1.43 23.37 10.20
C VAL A 215 -1.82 23.83 11.59
N LEU A 216 -2.32 25.06 11.67
CA LEU A 216 -2.92 25.63 12.88
C LEU A 216 -4.42 25.41 12.85
N LYS A 217 -4.98 24.93 13.96
CA LYS A 217 -6.42 24.86 14.18
C LYS A 217 -6.97 26.24 14.56
N GLU A 218 -8.30 26.38 14.55
CA GLU A 218 -9.00 27.62 14.94
C GLU A 218 -8.68 28.09 16.38
N ASP A 219 -8.37 27.16 17.28
CA ASP A 219 -7.99 27.43 18.68
C ASP A 219 -6.51 27.81 18.84
N GLY A 220 -5.75 27.92 17.75
CA GLY A 220 -4.31 28.24 17.74
C GLY A 220 -3.40 27.06 18.11
N SER A 221 -3.94 25.86 18.32
CA SER A 221 -3.13 24.64 18.49
C SER A 221 -2.74 24.04 17.15
N PHE A 222 -1.65 23.25 17.12
CA PHE A 222 -1.28 22.51 15.93
C PHE A 222 -2.19 21.27 15.73
N LYS A 223 -2.36 20.83 14.47
CA LYS A 223 -3.00 19.55 14.17
C LYS A 223 -2.22 18.44 14.86
N SER A 224 -2.84 17.71 15.80
CA SER A 224 -2.19 16.63 16.54
C SER A 224 -3.18 15.52 16.84
N GLU A 225 -2.69 14.27 16.80
CA GLU A 225 -3.44 13.05 17.12
C GLU A 225 -2.58 12.11 17.97
N ILE A 226 -3.21 11.40 18.90
CA ILE A 226 -2.58 10.41 19.76
C ILE A 226 -3.12 9.04 19.36
N PHE A 227 -2.23 8.10 19.12
CA PHE A 227 -2.52 6.70 18.81
C PHE A 227 -2.11 5.85 20.01
N HIS A 228 -3.07 5.12 20.56
CA HIS A 228 -2.88 4.24 21.69
C HIS A 228 -3.91 3.12 21.62
N SER A 229 -3.54 1.93 22.01
CA SER A 229 -4.43 0.78 22.10
C SER A 229 -4.10 -0.06 23.34
N ASP A 230 -5.10 -0.33 24.15
CA ASP A 230 -4.97 -1.22 25.30
C ASP A 230 -5.20 -2.70 24.94
N GLU A 231 -6.06 -2.96 23.95
CA GLU A 231 -6.43 -4.32 23.53
C GLU A 231 -5.68 -4.80 22.27
N GLY A 232 -4.81 -3.96 21.67
CA GLY A 232 -3.92 -4.34 20.60
C GLY A 232 -4.63 -4.89 19.35
N LEU A 233 -4.31 -6.13 18.95
CA LEU A 233 -4.87 -6.74 17.74
C LEU A 233 -6.39 -6.90 17.76
N LYS A 234 -7.03 -7.01 18.93
CA LYS A 234 -8.50 -7.00 19.01
C LYS A 234 -9.09 -5.70 18.49
N GLU A 235 -8.54 -4.57 18.95
CA GLU A 235 -8.98 -3.25 18.49
C GLU A 235 -8.65 -3.05 17.01
N PHE A 236 -7.53 -3.59 16.56
CA PHE A 236 -7.15 -3.52 15.15
C PHE A 236 -8.18 -4.24 14.27
N VAL A 237 -8.57 -5.46 14.61
CA VAL A 237 -9.61 -6.20 13.88
C VAL A 237 -10.94 -5.44 13.92
N ARG A 238 -11.34 -4.89 15.08
CA ARG A 238 -12.56 -4.07 15.19
C ARG A 238 -12.48 -2.81 14.32
N TYR A 239 -11.30 -2.17 14.25
CA TYR A 239 -11.06 -1.02 13.41
C TYR A 239 -11.21 -1.34 11.93
N ILE A 240 -10.61 -2.46 11.46
CA ILE A 240 -10.74 -2.92 10.06
C ILE A 240 -12.19 -3.28 9.74
N ASP A 241 -12.90 -3.87 10.68
CA ASP A 241 -14.23 -4.45 10.49
C ASP A 241 -15.38 -3.48 10.81
N ARG A 242 -15.07 -2.23 11.19
CA ARG A 242 -16.05 -1.24 11.68
C ARG A 242 -17.20 -0.95 10.72
N SER A 243 -16.96 -1.12 9.41
CA SER A 243 -17.95 -0.88 8.34
C SER A 243 -18.65 -2.15 7.85
N LYS A 244 -18.44 -3.29 8.54
CA LYS A 244 -19.00 -4.59 8.15
C LYS A 244 -19.93 -5.10 9.24
N GLU A 245 -21.01 -5.80 8.84
CA GLU A 245 -21.91 -6.43 9.76
C GLU A 245 -21.31 -7.69 10.37
N LYS A 246 -21.17 -7.72 11.69
CA LYS A 246 -20.56 -8.82 12.44
C LYS A 246 -21.46 -10.06 12.49
N LEU A 247 -20.89 -11.24 12.31
CA LEU A 247 -21.57 -12.51 12.52
C LEU A 247 -21.39 -13.07 13.95
N ILE A 248 -20.25 -12.78 14.58
CA ILE A 248 -19.98 -13.17 15.97
C ILE A 248 -19.77 -11.93 16.82
N PRO A 249 -20.19 -11.94 18.11
CA PRO A 249 -20.20 -10.73 18.94
C PRO A 249 -18.79 -10.22 19.26
N ASP A 250 -17.86 -11.15 19.55
CA ASP A 250 -16.51 -10.83 19.99
C ASP A 250 -15.45 -11.26 19.00
N VAL A 251 -14.31 -10.56 19.05
CA VAL A 251 -13.10 -10.93 18.29
C VAL A 251 -12.43 -12.11 18.99
N ILE A 252 -12.17 -13.18 18.25
CA ILE A 252 -11.38 -14.32 18.74
C ILE A 252 -9.94 -13.87 18.81
N HIS A 253 -9.33 -13.96 19.99
CA HIS A 253 -7.96 -13.52 20.25
C HIS A 253 -7.11 -14.66 20.76
N ILE A 254 -6.04 -14.96 20.06
CA ILE A 254 -5.10 -16.05 20.35
C ILE A 254 -3.75 -15.42 20.63
N VAL A 255 -3.22 -15.68 21.83
CA VAL A 255 -1.86 -15.31 22.23
C VAL A 255 -1.18 -16.58 22.75
N THR A 256 -0.14 -17.02 22.06
CA THR A 256 0.56 -18.26 22.43
C THR A 256 2.00 -18.23 21.89
N GLU A 257 2.81 -19.18 22.37
CA GLU A 257 4.15 -19.41 21.85
C GLU A 257 4.27 -20.86 21.41
N LYS A 258 4.77 -21.10 20.22
CA LYS A 258 5.04 -22.44 19.68
C LYS A 258 6.43 -22.50 19.05
N GLN A 259 7.19 -23.50 19.44
CA GLN A 259 8.56 -23.70 18.97
C GLN A 259 9.47 -22.47 19.19
N GLY A 260 9.27 -21.72 20.29
CA GLY A 260 10.00 -20.49 20.58
C GLY A 260 9.58 -19.28 19.74
N ILE A 261 8.47 -19.36 18.99
CA ILE A 261 7.92 -18.27 18.18
C ILE A 261 6.65 -17.77 18.86
N PRO A 262 6.64 -16.52 19.37
CA PRO A 262 5.41 -15.85 19.81
C PRO A 262 4.47 -15.62 18.63
N VAL A 263 3.22 -16.06 18.81
CA VAL A 263 2.15 -15.95 17.81
C VAL A 263 0.97 -15.25 18.45
N GLU A 264 0.58 -14.13 17.90
CA GLU A 264 -0.63 -13.41 18.27
C GLU A 264 -1.54 -13.29 17.04
N VAL A 265 -2.80 -13.67 17.19
CA VAL A 265 -3.80 -13.59 16.13
C VAL A 265 -5.11 -13.09 16.70
N ALA A 266 -5.68 -12.10 16.05
CA ALA A 266 -7.06 -11.69 16.28
C ALA A 266 -7.86 -11.91 15.00
N LEU A 267 -9.07 -12.48 15.13
CA LEU A 267 -9.92 -12.76 13.98
C LEU A 267 -11.41 -12.64 14.30
N THR A 268 -12.21 -12.33 13.31
CA THR A 268 -13.68 -12.31 13.37
C THR A 268 -14.29 -12.70 12.02
N TYR A 269 -15.59 -12.98 12.03
CA TYR A 269 -16.36 -13.23 10.81
C TYR A 269 -17.47 -12.20 10.65
N ASN A 270 -17.72 -11.80 9.43
CA ASN A 270 -18.73 -10.83 9.02
C ASN A 270 -19.52 -11.33 7.81
N THR A 271 -20.57 -10.57 7.43
CA THR A 271 -21.46 -10.93 6.32
C THR A 271 -20.86 -10.74 4.93
N SER A 272 -19.68 -10.11 4.80
CA SER A 272 -19.06 -9.85 3.50
C SER A 272 -18.61 -11.12 2.78
N TYR A 273 -18.29 -10.98 1.50
CA TYR A 273 -17.83 -12.09 0.65
C TYR A 273 -16.30 -12.11 0.47
N ASN A 274 -15.60 -11.16 1.08
CA ASN A 274 -14.17 -10.98 0.90
C ASN A 274 -13.39 -11.50 2.12
N GLU A 275 -12.16 -11.96 1.89
CA GLU A 275 -11.15 -12.24 2.91
C GLU A 275 -10.35 -10.95 3.17
N SER A 276 -10.23 -10.55 4.43
CA SER A 276 -9.44 -9.40 4.88
C SER A 276 -8.41 -9.87 5.90
N VAL A 277 -7.28 -10.41 5.43
CA VAL A 277 -6.23 -10.98 6.29
C VAL A 277 -4.95 -10.19 6.13
N PHE A 278 -4.42 -9.69 7.26
CA PHE A 278 -3.20 -8.88 7.31
C PHE A 278 -2.17 -9.58 8.18
N SER A 279 -0.93 -9.61 7.73
CA SER A 279 0.12 -10.37 8.39
C SER A 279 1.36 -9.54 8.65
N TYR A 280 1.93 -9.72 9.85
CA TYR A 280 3.05 -8.95 10.37
C TYR A 280 4.12 -9.85 10.95
N VAL A 281 5.37 -9.47 10.76
CA VAL A 281 6.55 -10.10 11.35
C VAL A 281 7.40 -9.02 11.99
N ASN A 282 7.58 -9.04 13.32
CA ASN A 282 8.30 -7.99 14.05
C ASN A 282 7.79 -6.59 13.69
N ASP A 283 6.47 -6.43 13.64
CA ASP A 283 5.72 -5.21 13.27
C ASP A 283 5.88 -4.72 11.82
N ILE A 284 6.57 -5.50 10.98
CA ILE A 284 6.68 -5.25 9.55
C ILE A 284 5.50 -5.88 8.83
N ASN A 285 4.80 -5.09 8.02
CA ASN A 285 3.71 -5.58 7.19
C ASN A 285 4.24 -6.43 6.03
N THR A 286 3.90 -7.71 6.04
CA THR A 286 4.26 -8.65 4.96
C THR A 286 3.13 -8.70 3.93
N ILE A 287 3.10 -7.73 3.03
CA ILE A 287 2.01 -7.55 2.05
C ILE A 287 1.82 -8.79 1.17
N GLU A 288 2.89 -9.47 0.80
CA GLU A 288 2.87 -10.71 0.03
C GLU A 288 2.72 -11.98 0.90
N GLY A 289 2.53 -11.79 2.22
CA GLY A 289 2.36 -12.89 3.17
C GLY A 289 3.66 -13.63 3.46
N GLY A 290 3.62 -14.95 3.30
CA GLY A 290 4.74 -15.84 3.56
C GLY A 290 4.35 -17.04 4.43
N THR A 291 5.34 -17.66 5.05
CA THR A 291 5.19 -18.92 5.80
C THR A 291 4.23 -18.82 6.99
N HIS A 292 4.17 -17.69 7.68
CA HIS A 292 3.25 -17.46 8.80
C HIS A 292 1.79 -17.37 8.32
N LEU A 293 1.52 -16.68 7.20
CA LEU A 293 0.19 -16.63 6.61
C LEU A 293 -0.24 -18.01 6.09
N ALA A 294 0.68 -18.75 5.46
CA ALA A 294 0.42 -20.12 5.02
C ALA A 294 0.09 -21.04 6.22
N GLY A 295 0.83 -20.92 7.31
CA GLY A 295 0.56 -21.66 8.57
C GLY A 295 -0.80 -21.30 9.16
N PHE A 296 -1.16 -20.02 9.20
CA PHE A 296 -2.47 -19.56 9.66
C PHE A 296 -3.61 -20.14 8.82
N ARG A 297 -3.56 -19.99 7.49
CA ARG A 297 -4.59 -20.50 6.58
C ARG A 297 -4.76 -22.02 6.71
N ARG A 298 -3.67 -22.76 6.84
CA ARG A 298 -3.68 -24.19 7.03
C ARG A 298 -4.29 -24.59 8.39
N GLY A 299 -3.86 -23.96 9.47
CA GLY A 299 -4.37 -24.21 10.82
C GLY A 299 -5.86 -23.89 10.95
N LEU A 300 -6.28 -22.73 10.44
CA LEU A 300 -7.69 -22.29 10.41
C LEU A 300 -8.57 -23.31 9.69
N THR A 301 -8.21 -23.62 8.43
CA THR A 301 -9.00 -24.52 7.58
C THR A 301 -9.10 -25.92 8.19
N ARG A 302 -7.99 -26.50 8.65
CA ARG A 302 -7.94 -27.82 9.25
C ARG A 302 -8.80 -27.91 10.52
N THR A 303 -8.71 -26.90 11.40
CA THR A 303 -9.41 -26.88 12.68
C THR A 303 -10.91 -26.69 12.51
N LEU A 304 -11.34 -25.73 11.70
CA LEU A 304 -12.75 -25.51 11.42
C LEU A 304 -13.38 -26.71 10.69
N LYS A 305 -12.67 -27.30 9.73
CA LYS A 305 -13.13 -28.49 9.02
C LYS A 305 -13.33 -29.65 9.96
N LYS A 306 -12.34 -29.95 10.81
CA LYS A 306 -12.41 -31.03 11.81
C LYS A 306 -13.60 -30.82 12.76
N TYR A 307 -13.74 -29.62 13.34
CA TYR A 307 -14.86 -29.30 14.23
C TYR A 307 -16.21 -29.49 13.53
N ALA A 308 -16.35 -29.02 12.31
CA ALA A 308 -17.59 -29.11 11.54
C ALA A 308 -17.94 -30.56 11.15
N GLU A 309 -16.95 -31.42 10.91
CA GLU A 309 -17.11 -32.87 10.68
C GLU A 309 -17.54 -33.57 11.97
N ASP A 310 -16.80 -33.38 13.08
CA ASP A 310 -17.07 -34.00 14.39
C ASP A 310 -18.46 -33.59 14.93
N SER A 311 -18.89 -32.35 14.69
CA SER A 311 -20.19 -31.81 15.07
C SER A 311 -21.31 -32.14 14.06
N LYS A 312 -21.04 -32.89 12.99
CA LYS A 312 -21.99 -33.27 11.92
C LYS A 312 -22.66 -32.08 11.22
N LEU A 313 -22.10 -30.89 11.31
CA LEU A 313 -22.65 -29.68 10.71
C LEU A 313 -22.53 -29.71 9.17
N LEU A 314 -21.50 -30.37 8.63
CA LEU A 314 -21.26 -30.47 7.18
C LEU A 314 -22.21 -31.42 6.44
N GLU A 315 -22.90 -32.31 7.13
CA GLU A 315 -23.90 -33.21 6.51
C GLU A 315 -25.01 -32.44 5.75
N LYS A 316 -25.25 -31.18 6.16
CA LYS A 316 -26.24 -30.29 5.55
C LYS A 316 -25.75 -29.58 4.29
N ALA A 317 -24.46 -29.57 4.02
CA ALA A 317 -23.87 -28.72 2.98
C ALA A 317 -24.27 -29.15 1.57
N LYS A 318 -24.45 -30.44 1.30
CA LYS A 318 -24.76 -31.04 -0.02
C LYS A 318 -23.80 -30.63 -1.16
N VAL A 319 -22.69 -29.98 -0.81
CA VAL A 319 -21.61 -29.51 -1.71
C VAL A 319 -20.27 -29.77 -1.05
N GLU A 320 -19.24 -29.98 -1.87
CA GLU A 320 -17.86 -30.11 -1.38
C GLU A 320 -17.36 -28.76 -0.86
N ILE A 321 -16.78 -28.75 0.35
CA ILE A 321 -16.21 -27.58 0.98
C ILE A 321 -14.72 -27.53 0.72
N GLN A 322 -14.23 -26.39 0.23
CA GLN A 322 -12.82 -26.12 -0.05
C GLN A 322 -12.22 -25.16 1.00
N GLY A 323 -10.87 -25.08 1.04
CA GLY A 323 -10.17 -24.23 1.99
C GLY A 323 -10.56 -22.75 1.92
N ASP A 324 -10.88 -22.26 0.73
CA ASP A 324 -11.29 -20.87 0.53
C ASP A 324 -12.64 -20.52 1.14
N ASP A 325 -13.56 -21.51 1.20
CA ASP A 325 -14.87 -21.29 1.79
C ASP A 325 -14.79 -20.93 3.28
N PHE A 326 -13.73 -21.40 3.97
CA PHE A 326 -13.46 -21.07 5.38
C PHE A 326 -12.96 -19.64 5.59
N ARG A 327 -12.58 -18.93 4.53
CA ARG A 327 -12.02 -17.59 4.59
C ARG A 327 -12.97 -16.49 4.07
N GLU A 328 -14.12 -16.87 3.52
CA GLU A 328 -15.13 -15.90 3.11
C GLU A 328 -15.73 -15.19 4.33
N GLY A 329 -15.70 -13.85 4.32
CA GLY A 329 -16.15 -13.02 5.44
C GLY A 329 -15.19 -13.01 6.64
N LEU A 330 -13.99 -13.55 6.51
CA LEU A 330 -12.96 -13.53 7.55
C LEU A 330 -12.23 -12.18 7.55
N THR A 331 -12.15 -11.54 8.72
CA THR A 331 -11.19 -10.48 9.00
C THR A 331 -10.21 -11.00 10.05
N ALA A 332 -8.92 -10.96 9.76
CA ALA A 332 -7.88 -11.42 10.69
C ALA A 332 -6.60 -10.59 10.60
N VAL A 333 -5.94 -10.43 11.75
CA VAL A 333 -4.59 -9.87 11.85
C VAL A 333 -3.71 -10.91 12.52
N ILE A 334 -2.57 -11.21 11.90
CA ILE A 334 -1.57 -12.16 12.38
C ILE A 334 -0.29 -11.39 12.66
N SER A 335 0.20 -11.45 13.89
CA SER A 335 1.49 -10.89 14.31
C SER A 335 2.34 -11.98 14.92
N ILE A 336 3.54 -12.14 14.39
CA ILE A 336 4.53 -13.06 14.94
C ILE A 336 5.82 -12.34 15.27
N LYS A 337 6.55 -12.85 16.24
CA LYS A 337 7.87 -12.34 16.60
C LYS A 337 8.92 -13.41 16.28
N VAL A 338 9.84 -13.10 15.39
CA VAL A 338 10.90 -14.02 14.93
C VAL A 338 12.25 -13.39 15.20
N ALA A 339 13.15 -14.12 15.84
CA ALA A 339 14.48 -13.61 16.18
C ALA A 339 15.35 -13.37 14.93
N GLU A 340 15.26 -14.26 13.94
CA GLU A 340 16.01 -14.18 12.69
C GLU A 340 15.07 -14.34 11.49
N PRO A 341 14.27 -13.30 11.16
CA PRO A 341 13.37 -13.41 10.03
C PRO A 341 14.14 -13.34 8.69
N GLN A 342 13.79 -14.25 7.81
CA GLN A 342 14.32 -14.33 6.45
C GLN A 342 13.23 -13.83 5.49
N PHE A 343 13.48 -12.68 4.89
CA PHE A 343 12.56 -12.09 3.93
C PHE A 343 13.02 -12.30 2.49
N GLU A 344 12.07 -12.44 1.58
CA GLU A 344 12.34 -12.38 0.16
C GLU A 344 12.54 -10.90 -0.25
N GLY A 345 13.81 -10.46 -0.32
CA GLY A 345 14.19 -9.11 -0.73
C GLY A 345 14.26 -8.06 0.38
N GLN A 346 14.82 -6.89 0.04
CA GLN A 346 15.06 -5.78 0.96
C GLN A 346 13.77 -5.10 1.45
N THR A 347 12.72 -5.12 0.67
CA THR A 347 11.41 -4.52 1.01
C THR A 347 10.63 -5.31 2.06
N LYS A 348 11.12 -6.49 2.47
CA LYS A 348 10.58 -7.32 3.55
C LYS A 348 9.09 -7.72 3.37
N THR A 349 8.63 -7.82 2.12
CA THR A 349 7.22 -8.04 1.79
C THR A 349 6.73 -9.46 2.04
N LYS A 350 7.64 -10.45 2.09
CA LYS A 350 7.30 -11.87 2.24
C LYS A 350 8.27 -12.60 3.15
N LEU A 351 7.74 -13.37 4.12
CA LEU A 351 8.54 -14.19 5.04
C LEU A 351 8.85 -15.57 4.45
N GLY A 352 10.12 -15.98 4.50
CA GLY A 352 10.61 -17.24 3.96
C GLY A 352 10.90 -18.36 4.99
N ASN A 353 10.95 -18.06 6.28
CA ASN A 353 11.30 -19.02 7.34
C ASN A 353 10.38 -20.25 7.35
N SER A 354 10.86 -21.42 6.94
CA SER A 354 10.05 -22.64 6.78
C SER A 354 9.46 -23.17 8.09
N GLU A 355 10.21 -23.05 9.21
CA GLU A 355 9.80 -23.49 10.55
C GLU A 355 8.56 -22.76 11.07
N VAL A 356 8.35 -21.53 10.65
CA VAL A 356 7.23 -20.69 11.07
C VAL A 356 5.87 -21.27 10.66
N THR A 357 5.80 -21.93 9.49
CA THR A 357 4.55 -22.53 9.01
C THR A 357 4.00 -23.56 10.01
N GLY A 358 4.86 -24.42 10.55
CA GLY A 358 4.46 -25.43 11.54
C GLY A 358 4.08 -24.84 12.87
N ALA A 359 4.82 -23.85 13.34
CA ALA A 359 4.56 -23.18 14.61
C ALA A 359 3.20 -22.47 14.63
N VAL A 360 2.90 -21.71 13.57
CA VAL A 360 1.61 -20.99 13.45
C VAL A 360 0.45 -21.97 13.23
N ASP A 361 0.61 -23.00 12.40
CA ASP A 361 -0.41 -24.06 12.21
C ASP A 361 -0.79 -24.73 13.54
N MET A 362 0.20 -25.07 14.38
CA MET A 362 -0.04 -25.66 15.71
C MET A 362 -0.72 -24.65 16.65
N ALA A 363 -0.26 -23.41 16.68
CA ALA A 363 -0.81 -22.35 17.52
C ALA A 363 -2.30 -22.15 17.25
N ILE A 364 -2.66 -22.00 15.98
CA ILE A 364 -4.05 -21.82 15.54
C ILE A 364 -4.86 -23.09 15.80
N GLY A 365 -4.32 -24.26 15.45
CA GLY A 365 -5.02 -25.54 15.60
C GLY A 365 -5.46 -25.81 17.03
N GLU A 366 -4.62 -25.53 17.97
CA GLU A 366 -4.88 -25.77 19.40
C GLU A 366 -5.82 -24.70 20.00
N ALA A 367 -5.46 -23.42 19.87
CA ALA A 367 -6.23 -22.35 20.50
C ALA A 367 -7.62 -22.15 19.88
N LEU A 368 -7.73 -22.21 18.55
CA LEU A 368 -9.03 -22.13 17.89
C LEU A 368 -9.88 -23.37 18.18
N GLY A 369 -9.25 -24.56 18.28
CA GLY A 369 -9.96 -25.79 18.67
C GLY A 369 -10.66 -25.62 20.01
N TYR A 370 -9.96 -25.17 21.05
CA TYR A 370 -10.56 -24.88 22.35
C TYR A 370 -11.68 -23.84 22.28
N TYR A 371 -11.45 -22.76 21.55
CA TYR A 371 -12.47 -21.72 21.40
C TYR A 371 -13.77 -22.28 20.80
N LEU A 372 -13.69 -23.09 19.74
CA LEU A 372 -14.88 -23.66 19.08
C LEU A 372 -15.65 -24.61 20.00
N GLU A 373 -14.96 -25.37 20.86
CA GLU A 373 -15.57 -26.24 21.83
C GLU A 373 -16.26 -25.45 22.97
N GLU A 374 -15.67 -24.35 23.43
CA GLU A 374 -16.22 -23.48 24.47
C GLU A 374 -17.38 -22.61 23.96
N HIS A 375 -17.40 -22.28 22.65
CA HIS A 375 -18.37 -21.37 22.03
C HIS A 375 -19.17 -22.04 20.89
N PRO A 376 -19.94 -23.11 21.15
CA PRO A 376 -20.60 -23.90 20.11
C PRO A 376 -21.63 -23.13 19.28
N LYS A 377 -22.22 -22.05 19.84
CA LYS A 377 -23.17 -21.19 19.10
C LYS A 377 -22.44 -20.38 18.04
N GLU A 378 -21.33 -19.78 18.37
CA GLU A 378 -20.50 -18.99 17.45
C GLU A 378 -19.83 -19.89 16.42
N ALA A 379 -19.31 -21.05 16.86
CA ALA A 379 -18.77 -22.07 15.96
C ALA A 379 -19.78 -22.50 14.90
N LYS A 380 -21.06 -22.69 15.28
CA LYS A 380 -22.12 -23.00 14.34
C LYS A 380 -22.36 -21.87 13.34
N ILE A 381 -22.40 -20.61 13.78
CA ILE A 381 -22.57 -19.44 12.90
C ILE A 381 -21.44 -19.39 11.86
N ILE A 382 -20.19 -19.59 12.30
CA ILE A 382 -19.01 -19.64 11.41
C ILE A 382 -19.17 -20.77 10.38
N VAL A 383 -19.53 -21.98 10.81
CA VAL A 383 -19.70 -23.11 9.91
C VAL A 383 -20.88 -22.90 8.93
N ASP A 384 -21.98 -22.32 9.39
CA ASP A 384 -23.12 -21.98 8.52
C ASP A 384 -22.69 -20.96 7.43
N LYS A 385 -21.85 -19.98 7.75
CA LYS A 385 -21.24 -19.07 6.77
C LYS A 385 -20.35 -19.80 5.76
N VAL A 386 -19.51 -20.74 6.21
CA VAL A 386 -18.68 -21.59 5.35
C VAL A 386 -19.53 -22.41 4.36
N ILE A 387 -20.62 -23.01 4.84
CA ILE A 387 -21.55 -23.77 3.99
C ILE A 387 -22.20 -22.87 2.93
N LEU A 388 -22.60 -21.66 3.32
CA LEU A 388 -23.17 -20.67 2.39
C LEU A 388 -22.13 -20.28 1.32
N ALA A 389 -20.88 -20.04 1.70
CA ALA A 389 -19.79 -19.74 0.78
C ALA A 389 -19.56 -20.90 -0.22
N ALA A 390 -19.51 -22.16 0.25
CA ALA A 390 -19.36 -23.32 -0.59
C ALA A 390 -20.52 -23.48 -1.61
N GLN A 391 -21.77 -23.22 -1.17
CA GLN A 391 -22.94 -23.24 -2.06
C GLN A 391 -22.87 -22.13 -3.11
N ALA A 392 -22.47 -20.92 -2.72
CA ALA A 392 -22.30 -19.79 -3.63
C ALA A 392 -21.21 -20.07 -4.67
N ARG A 393 -20.06 -20.61 -4.25
CA ARG A 393 -18.96 -21.04 -5.14
C ARG A 393 -19.39 -22.13 -6.12
N HIS A 394 -20.13 -23.13 -5.64
CA HIS A 394 -20.66 -24.18 -6.50
C HIS A 394 -21.63 -23.64 -7.55
N ALA A 395 -22.53 -22.70 -7.16
CA ALA A 395 -23.42 -22.03 -8.08
C ALA A 395 -22.66 -21.20 -9.12
N ALA A 396 -21.62 -20.47 -8.70
CA ALA A 396 -20.74 -19.70 -9.59
C ALA A 396 -20.02 -20.58 -10.60
N ARG A 397 -19.49 -21.74 -10.17
CA ARG A 397 -18.86 -22.70 -11.07
C ARG A 397 -19.84 -23.24 -12.10
N LYS A 398 -21.04 -23.63 -11.68
CA LYS A 398 -22.09 -24.11 -12.58
C LYS A 398 -22.50 -23.04 -13.61
N ALA A 399 -22.62 -21.80 -13.18
CA ALA A 399 -22.89 -20.66 -14.08
C ALA A 399 -21.79 -20.48 -15.13
N ARG A 400 -20.50 -20.54 -14.73
CA ARG A 400 -19.36 -20.50 -15.68
C ARG A 400 -19.42 -21.64 -16.70
N GLU A 401 -19.65 -22.86 -16.25
CA GLU A 401 -19.71 -24.03 -17.15
C GLU A 401 -20.85 -23.88 -18.17
N LEU A 402 -22.00 -23.33 -17.76
CA LEU A 402 -23.12 -23.06 -18.66
C LEU A 402 -22.79 -21.99 -19.70
N VAL A 403 -22.07 -20.94 -19.31
CA VAL A 403 -21.60 -19.88 -20.22
C VAL A 403 -20.57 -20.45 -21.20
N GLN A 404 -19.63 -21.24 -20.73
CA GLN A 404 -18.62 -21.90 -21.58
C GLN A 404 -19.27 -22.89 -22.58
N ARG A 405 -20.28 -23.66 -22.16
CA ARG A 405 -21.02 -24.58 -23.03
C ARG A 405 -21.90 -23.86 -24.07
N LYS A 406 -22.37 -22.65 -23.78
CA LYS A 406 -23.16 -21.84 -24.72
C LYS A 406 -22.32 -21.15 -25.79
N SER A 407 -21.00 -21.20 -25.71
CA SER A 407 -20.07 -20.58 -26.68
C SER A 407 -19.10 -21.56 -27.37
N PRO A 408 -19.52 -22.77 -27.83
CA PRO A 408 -18.63 -23.64 -28.60
C PRO A 408 -18.37 -23.12 -30.02
N LEU A 409 -19.12 -22.12 -30.50
CA LEU A 409 -19.02 -21.58 -31.86
C LEU A 409 -18.30 -20.22 -31.94
N THR A 410 -18.09 -19.53 -30.82
CA THR A 410 -17.20 -18.38 -30.76
C THR A 410 -15.95 -18.81 -30.01
N GLY A 411 -14.94 -19.25 -30.75
CA GLY A 411 -13.62 -19.60 -30.21
C GLY A 411 -13.16 -18.52 -29.26
N GLY A 412 -12.40 -18.91 -28.21
CA GLY A 412 -11.91 -18.05 -27.11
C GLY A 412 -11.14 -16.82 -27.58
N GLY A 413 -11.75 -15.99 -28.41
CA GLY A 413 -11.23 -14.78 -29.00
C GLY A 413 -11.35 -13.59 -28.06
N LEU A 414 -10.58 -12.57 -28.38
CA LEU A 414 -10.63 -11.27 -27.71
C LEU A 414 -12.05 -10.66 -27.78
N PRO A 415 -12.44 -9.84 -26.79
CA PRO A 415 -13.74 -9.17 -26.82
C PRO A 415 -13.95 -8.41 -28.13
N GLY A 416 -15.12 -8.54 -28.75
CA GLY A 416 -15.40 -7.86 -30.04
C GLY A 416 -15.32 -6.34 -29.98
N LYS A 417 -15.42 -5.76 -28.77
CA LYS A 417 -15.25 -4.32 -28.54
C LYS A 417 -13.80 -3.88 -28.38
N LEU A 418 -12.87 -4.80 -28.10
CA LEU A 418 -11.47 -4.48 -27.91
C LEU A 418 -10.83 -4.06 -29.23
N ALA A 419 -10.33 -2.83 -29.28
CA ALA A 419 -9.41 -2.41 -30.32
C ALA A 419 -7.98 -2.71 -29.86
N ASP A 420 -7.49 -3.89 -30.20
CA ASP A 420 -6.17 -4.37 -29.77
C ASP A 420 -5.00 -3.65 -30.42
N CYS A 421 -3.80 -3.77 -29.86
CA CYS A 421 -2.55 -3.28 -30.43
C CYS A 421 -1.82 -4.37 -31.22
N SER A 422 -0.86 -3.95 -32.05
CA SER A 422 -0.09 -4.87 -32.91
C SER A 422 1.02 -5.60 -32.18
N SER A 423 1.66 -4.94 -31.20
CA SER A 423 2.73 -5.54 -30.39
C SER A 423 2.18 -6.64 -29.49
N LYS A 424 3.02 -7.65 -29.25
CA LYS A 424 2.77 -8.72 -28.29
C LYS A 424 3.68 -8.67 -27.06
N ASP A 425 4.56 -7.68 -27.01
CA ASP A 425 5.41 -7.43 -25.86
C ASP A 425 4.61 -6.70 -24.77
N ALA A 426 4.19 -7.43 -23.74
CA ALA A 426 3.39 -6.91 -22.64
C ALA A 426 4.04 -5.71 -21.93
N ALA A 427 5.38 -5.65 -21.90
CA ALA A 427 6.12 -4.61 -21.21
C ALA A 427 5.91 -3.20 -21.80
N ILE A 428 5.69 -3.12 -23.12
CA ILE A 428 5.45 -1.86 -23.82
C ILE A 428 3.96 -1.61 -24.09
N CYS A 429 3.12 -2.66 -24.00
CA CYS A 429 1.69 -2.58 -24.33
C CYS A 429 0.86 -1.95 -23.22
N GLU A 430 -0.09 -1.11 -23.62
CA GLU A 430 -0.99 -0.37 -22.75
C GLU A 430 -2.45 -0.68 -23.10
N LEU A 431 -3.28 -0.93 -22.07
CA LEU A 431 -4.72 -1.09 -22.20
C LEU A 431 -5.43 0.09 -21.58
N PHE A 432 -6.17 0.86 -22.39
CA PHE A 432 -7.06 1.90 -21.89
C PHE A 432 -8.46 1.33 -21.66
N LEU A 433 -8.94 1.41 -20.43
CA LEU A 433 -10.33 1.17 -20.05
C LEU A 433 -11.07 2.50 -20.13
N VAL A 434 -11.91 2.66 -21.16
CA VAL A 434 -12.50 3.96 -21.51
C VAL A 434 -13.99 3.97 -21.22
N GLU A 435 -14.48 5.02 -20.57
CA GLU A 435 -15.90 5.22 -20.31
C GLU A 435 -16.68 5.48 -21.60
N GLY A 436 -17.61 4.59 -21.92
CA GLY A 436 -18.56 4.75 -23.00
C GLY A 436 -18.00 4.50 -24.42
N ASP A 437 -18.94 4.24 -25.33
CA ASP A 437 -18.60 3.96 -26.74
C ASP A 437 -18.15 5.23 -27.50
N SER A 438 -18.62 6.43 -27.11
CA SER A 438 -18.25 7.70 -27.76
C SER A 438 -16.79 8.03 -27.52
N ALA A 439 -16.37 8.15 -26.25
CA ALA A 439 -14.96 8.40 -25.91
C ALA A 439 -14.07 7.24 -26.37
N GLY A 440 -14.56 6.00 -26.29
CA GLY A 440 -13.88 4.83 -26.86
C GLY A 440 -13.64 4.94 -28.37
N GLY A 441 -14.57 5.52 -29.11
CA GLY A 441 -14.44 5.80 -30.54
C GLY A 441 -13.32 6.81 -30.84
N THR A 442 -13.32 7.93 -30.13
CA THR A 442 -12.27 8.96 -30.22
C THR A 442 -10.89 8.40 -29.84
N ALA A 443 -10.81 7.66 -28.74
CA ALA A 443 -9.57 7.02 -28.31
C ALA A 443 -9.04 5.98 -29.32
N LYS A 444 -9.91 5.21 -29.98
CA LYS A 444 -9.53 4.28 -31.05
C LYS A 444 -8.93 4.98 -32.26
N GLN A 445 -9.37 6.19 -32.57
CA GLN A 445 -8.84 6.99 -33.69
C GLN A 445 -7.49 7.60 -33.31
N GLY A 446 -7.38 8.19 -32.13
CA GLY A 446 -6.21 8.93 -31.66
C GLY A 446 -5.03 8.06 -31.19
N ARG A 447 -5.23 6.78 -30.85
CA ARG A 447 -4.20 5.93 -30.24
C ARG A 447 -3.03 5.59 -31.17
N ASP A 448 -1.89 5.26 -30.62
CA ASP A 448 -0.85 4.51 -31.33
C ASP A 448 -1.22 3.01 -31.37
N ARG A 449 -1.53 2.53 -32.57
CA ARG A 449 -1.98 1.15 -32.83
C ARG A 449 -0.88 0.11 -32.57
N ASN A 450 0.37 0.52 -32.46
CA ASN A 450 1.47 -0.42 -32.26
C ASN A 450 1.43 -0.98 -30.84
N PHE A 451 1.19 -0.16 -29.82
CA PHE A 451 1.28 -0.58 -28.41
C PHE A 451 0.07 -0.21 -27.55
N GLN A 452 -0.90 0.59 -28.05
CA GLN A 452 -2.08 0.99 -27.28
C GLN A 452 -3.32 0.23 -27.73
N ALA A 453 -3.99 -0.42 -26.77
CA ALA A 453 -5.28 -1.07 -26.93
C ALA A 453 -6.38 -0.28 -26.22
N ILE A 454 -7.60 -0.29 -26.77
CA ILE A 454 -8.78 0.40 -26.20
C ILE A 454 -9.89 -0.59 -25.95
N LEU A 455 -10.38 -0.63 -24.71
CA LEU A 455 -11.58 -1.36 -24.32
C LEU A 455 -12.63 -0.38 -23.80
N PRO A 456 -13.66 -0.05 -24.58
CA PRO A 456 -14.79 0.75 -24.11
C PRO A 456 -15.63 -0.06 -23.12
N LEU A 457 -15.99 0.55 -21.99
CA LEU A 457 -16.89 0.00 -21.00
C LEU A 457 -18.28 0.64 -21.14
N ARG A 458 -19.34 -0.16 -21.10
CA ARG A 458 -20.72 0.34 -21.20
C ARG A 458 -21.23 0.77 -19.83
N GLY A 459 -21.04 2.05 -19.49
CA GLY A 459 -21.57 2.62 -18.27
C GLY A 459 -20.91 2.06 -17.01
N LYS A 460 -21.65 2.04 -15.92
CA LYS A 460 -21.18 1.59 -14.61
C LYS A 460 -20.99 0.08 -14.57
N ILE A 461 -19.80 -0.41 -14.31
CA ILE A 461 -19.55 -1.83 -14.09
C ILE A 461 -20.18 -2.29 -12.76
N LEU A 462 -20.34 -3.60 -12.61
CA LEU A 462 -20.88 -4.19 -11.39
C LEU A 462 -20.00 -3.83 -10.18
N ASN A 463 -20.65 -3.38 -9.10
CA ASN A 463 -19.95 -3.18 -7.82
C ASN A 463 -19.62 -4.54 -7.19
N VAL A 464 -18.36 -4.95 -7.28
CA VAL A 464 -17.88 -6.25 -6.80
C VAL A 464 -17.76 -6.33 -5.27
N GLU A 465 -17.83 -5.21 -4.57
CA GLU A 465 -17.87 -5.19 -3.10
C GLU A 465 -19.17 -5.82 -2.57
N LYS A 466 -20.29 -5.57 -3.27
CA LYS A 466 -21.63 -6.07 -2.90
C LYS A 466 -22.04 -7.36 -3.61
N ALA A 467 -21.32 -7.75 -4.65
CA ALA A 467 -21.75 -8.83 -5.52
C ALA A 467 -21.16 -10.18 -5.14
N MET A 468 -22.02 -11.20 -5.12
CA MET A 468 -21.57 -12.59 -5.01
C MET A 468 -20.75 -12.99 -6.25
N ASP A 469 -19.80 -13.90 -6.10
CA ASP A 469 -18.87 -14.35 -7.14
C ASP A 469 -19.57 -14.78 -8.44
N HIS A 470 -20.68 -15.49 -8.36
CA HIS A 470 -21.40 -15.93 -9.57
C HIS A 470 -21.90 -14.73 -10.41
N LYS A 471 -22.41 -13.65 -9.77
CA LYS A 471 -22.84 -12.43 -10.46
C LYS A 471 -21.66 -11.68 -11.08
N ILE A 472 -20.51 -11.69 -10.42
CA ILE A 472 -19.29 -11.08 -10.94
C ILE A 472 -18.88 -11.74 -12.25
N PHE A 473 -18.88 -13.07 -12.28
CA PHE A 473 -18.53 -13.83 -13.49
C PHE A 473 -19.65 -13.88 -14.57
N GLU A 474 -20.89 -13.54 -14.24
CA GLU A 474 -21.98 -13.35 -15.21
C GLU A 474 -21.92 -11.97 -15.88
N SER A 475 -21.24 -10.98 -15.27
CA SER A 475 -21.10 -9.63 -15.82
C SER A 475 -20.26 -9.64 -17.10
N GLU A 476 -20.86 -9.24 -18.22
CA GLU A 476 -20.20 -9.18 -19.54
C GLU A 476 -19.01 -8.22 -19.52
N GLU A 477 -19.14 -7.05 -18.88
CA GLU A 477 -18.07 -6.05 -18.82
C GLU A 477 -16.84 -6.59 -18.04
N ILE A 478 -17.07 -7.28 -16.92
CA ILE A 478 -16.00 -7.90 -16.15
C ILE A 478 -15.33 -9.03 -16.95
N GLN A 479 -16.11 -9.89 -17.62
CA GLN A 479 -15.57 -10.91 -18.49
C GLN A 479 -14.71 -10.31 -19.62
N ASN A 480 -15.16 -9.19 -20.19
CA ASN A 480 -14.41 -8.50 -21.25
C ASN A 480 -13.06 -7.96 -20.74
N ILE A 481 -13.00 -7.45 -19.50
CA ILE A 481 -11.74 -7.02 -18.89
C ILE A 481 -10.78 -8.22 -18.73
N TYR A 482 -11.24 -9.35 -18.16
CA TYR A 482 -10.42 -10.57 -18.02
C TYR A 482 -9.89 -11.07 -19.37
N ARG A 483 -10.76 -11.16 -20.38
CA ARG A 483 -10.40 -11.62 -21.74
C ARG A 483 -9.43 -10.65 -22.43
N ALA A 484 -9.65 -9.36 -22.32
CA ALA A 484 -8.77 -8.34 -22.90
C ALA A 484 -7.37 -8.44 -22.33
N MET A 485 -7.25 -8.56 -21.00
CA MET A 485 -5.96 -8.66 -20.32
C MET A 485 -5.28 -10.03 -20.51
N GLY A 486 -6.01 -11.05 -20.93
CA GLY A 486 -5.48 -12.40 -21.14
C GLY A 486 -5.25 -13.18 -19.83
N VAL A 487 -5.65 -12.65 -18.69
CA VAL A 487 -5.48 -13.31 -17.39
C VAL A 487 -6.64 -14.23 -17.06
N THR A 488 -6.35 -15.30 -16.32
CA THR A 488 -7.35 -16.22 -15.78
C THR A 488 -7.24 -16.26 -14.26
N VAL A 489 -8.36 -16.50 -13.59
CA VAL A 489 -8.39 -16.73 -12.15
C VAL A 489 -8.09 -18.19 -11.88
N GLY A 490 -7.19 -18.47 -10.96
CA GLY A 490 -6.76 -19.80 -10.53
C GLY A 490 -5.41 -20.18 -11.12
N THR A 491 -4.47 -20.46 -10.23
CA THR A 491 -3.20 -21.14 -10.49
C THR A 491 -3.28 -22.58 -9.94
N GLU A 492 -2.25 -23.39 -10.14
CA GLU A 492 -2.18 -24.74 -9.53
C GLU A 492 -2.13 -24.64 -8.00
N ASP A 493 -1.51 -23.58 -7.47
CA ASP A 493 -1.28 -23.40 -6.03
C ASP A 493 -2.37 -22.59 -5.32
N ASP A 494 -3.04 -21.66 -6.03
CA ASP A 494 -4.09 -20.79 -5.47
C ASP A 494 -5.25 -20.58 -6.46
N PRO A 495 -6.45 -21.10 -6.14
CA PRO A 495 -7.63 -20.95 -7.00
C PRO A 495 -8.12 -19.52 -7.22
N LYS A 496 -7.68 -18.56 -6.37
CA LYS A 496 -8.06 -17.14 -6.47
C LYS A 496 -6.97 -16.28 -7.09
N ALA A 497 -5.73 -16.78 -7.17
CA ALA A 497 -4.63 -16.03 -7.75
C ALA A 497 -4.81 -15.79 -9.25
N LEU A 498 -4.27 -14.68 -9.75
CA LEU A 498 -4.23 -14.39 -11.18
C LEU A 498 -3.03 -15.09 -11.83
N ASN A 499 -3.24 -15.67 -12.99
CA ASN A 499 -2.14 -16.13 -13.82
C ASN A 499 -1.50 -14.93 -14.53
N MET A 500 -0.47 -14.35 -13.90
CA MET A 500 0.22 -13.15 -14.38
C MET A 500 1.11 -13.40 -15.61
N GLU A 501 1.53 -14.64 -15.85
CA GLU A 501 2.36 -15.00 -17.02
C GLU A 501 1.68 -14.73 -18.37
N LYS A 502 0.34 -14.75 -18.37
CA LYS A 502 -0.47 -14.50 -19.57
C LYS A 502 -0.91 -13.04 -19.71
N LEU A 503 -0.48 -12.17 -18.81
CA LEU A 503 -0.84 -10.76 -18.86
C LEU A 503 -0.32 -10.11 -20.15
N ARG A 504 -1.21 -9.43 -20.87
CA ARG A 504 -0.93 -8.85 -22.19
C ARG A 504 -0.48 -7.40 -22.14
N TYR A 505 -0.71 -6.69 -21.04
CA TYR A 505 -0.43 -5.26 -20.89
C TYR A 505 0.15 -4.99 -19.51
N HIS A 506 1.35 -4.41 -19.44
CA HIS A 506 1.95 -3.97 -18.18
C HIS A 506 1.57 -2.53 -17.81
N LYS A 507 0.67 -1.91 -18.59
CA LYS A 507 -0.04 -0.68 -18.20
C LYS A 507 -1.51 -0.82 -18.49
N VAL A 508 -2.31 -0.75 -17.45
CA VAL A 508 -3.77 -0.69 -17.53
C VAL A 508 -4.20 0.69 -17.06
N ILE A 509 -4.73 1.49 -17.98
CA ILE A 509 -5.00 2.90 -17.76
C ILE A 509 -6.51 3.11 -17.72
N ILE A 510 -7.02 3.57 -16.59
CA ILE A 510 -8.42 3.94 -16.41
C ILE A 510 -8.60 5.35 -16.93
N MET A 511 -9.47 5.54 -17.90
CA MET A 511 -9.73 6.82 -18.54
C MET A 511 -11.25 7.08 -18.56
N THR A 512 -11.70 7.90 -17.61
CA THR A 512 -13.11 8.26 -17.38
C THR A 512 -13.31 9.76 -17.54
N ASP A 513 -14.56 10.18 -17.69
CA ASP A 513 -14.95 11.58 -17.78
C ASP A 513 -14.57 12.35 -16.49
N ALA A 514 -14.33 13.65 -16.60
CA ALA A 514 -13.95 14.51 -15.49
C ALA A 514 -15.20 15.03 -14.73
N ASP A 515 -16.19 14.18 -14.55
CA ASP A 515 -17.43 14.49 -13.83
C ASP A 515 -17.66 13.51 -12.66
N VAL A 516 -18.76 13.69 -11.95
CA VAL A 516 -19.15 12.83 -10.81
C VAL A 516 -19.41 11.39 -11.28
N GLY A 517 -19.95 11.22 -12.49
CA GLY A 517 -20.21 9.91 -13.10
C GLY A 517 -18.92 9.14 -13.38
N GLY A 518 -17.95 9.81 -14.03
CA GLY A 518 -16.66 9.24 -14.34
C GLY A 518 -15.83 8.91 -13.09
N SER A 519 -15.87 9.75 -12.07
CA SER A 519 -15.26 9.47 -10.77
C SER A 519 -15.84 8.21 -10.12
N HIS A 520 -17.17 8.02 -10.21
CA HIS A 520 -17.82 6.81 -9.71
C HIS A 520 -17.42 5.56 -10.52
N ILE A 521 -17.33 5.65 -11.85
CA ILE A 521 -16.88 4.55 -12.71
C ILE A 521 -15.43 4.18 -12.40
N ALA A 522 -14.54 5.17 -12.26
CA ALA A 522 -13.16 4.95 -11.84
C ALA A 522 -13.09 4.22 -10.50
N THR A 523 -13.91 4.62 -9.51
CA THR A 523 -13.98 3.98 -8.20
C THR A 523 -14.47 2.52 -8.31
N LEU A 524 -15.47 2.23 -9.14
CA LEU A 524 -15.94 0.86 -9.38
C LEU A 524 -14.85 -0.02 -10.01
N ILE A 525 -14.10 0.51 -10.98
CA ILE A 525 -12.98 -0.19 -11.62
C ILE A 525 -11.85 -0.43 -10.61
N LEU A 526 -11.50 0.57 -9.80
CA LEU A 526 -10.49 0.43 -8.74
C LEU A 526 -10.93 -0.60 -7.69
N THR A 527 -12.21 -0.61 -7.28
CA THR A 527 -12.76 -1.64 -6.39
C THR A 527 -12.59 -3.04 -7.00
N PHE A 528 -12.86 -3.19 -8.29
CA PHE A 528 -12.67 -4.44 -9.01
C PHE A 528 -11.19 -4.86 -9.02
N PHE A 529 -10.27 -3.98 -9.34
CA PHE A 529 -8.83 -4.30 -9.30
C PHE A 529 -8.37 -4.64 -7.89
N PHE A 530 -8.75 -3.87 -6.90
CA PHE A 530 -8.36 -4.12 -5.51
C PHE A 530 -8.87 -5.48 -5.00
N ARG A 531 -10.13 -5.85 -5.31
CA ARG A 531 -10.75 -7.09 -4.81
C ARG A 531 -10.39 -8.34 -5.63
N ARG A 532 -10.14 -8.20 -6.93
CA ARG A 532 -10.03 -9.35 -7.85
C ARG A 532 -8.72 -9.44 -8.60
N MET A 533 -7.95 -8.37 -8.65
CA MET A 533 -6.72 -8.28 -9.42
C MET A 533 -5.65 -7.46 -8.67
N ARG A 534 -5.58 -7.65 -7.37
CA ARG A 534 -4.71 -6.88 -6.48
C ARG A 534 -3.24 -6.93 -6.92
N SER A 535 -2.76 -8.07 -7.39
CA SER A 535 -1.41 -8.24 -7.92
C SER A 535 -1.06 -7.27 -9.06
N LEU A 536 -2.04 -6.80 -9.84
CA LEU A 536 -1.78 -5.76 -10.86
C LEU A 536 -1.43 -4.41 -10.24
N ILE A 537 -2.07 -4.06 -9.13
CA ILE A 537 -1.76 -2.82 -8.40
C ILE A 537 -0.39 -2.95 -7.72
N GLU A 538 -0.13 -4.07 -7.06
CA GLU A 538 1.13 -4.35 -6.35
C GLU A 538 2.34 -4.36 -7.30
N ASN A 539 2.17 -4.84 -8.54
CA ASN A 539 3.19 -4.77 -9.58
C ASN A 539 3.27 -3.40 -10.29
N GLY A 540 2.45 -2.42 -9.89
CA GLY A 540 2.47 -1.07 -10.45
C GLY A 540 1.93 -0.94 -11.87
N TYR A 541 1.03 -1.84 -12.30
CA TYR A 541 0.49 -1.87 -13.66
C TYR A 541 -0.80 -1.07 -13.83
N VAL A 542 -1.40 -0.53 -12.76
CA VAL A 542 -2.67 0.21 -12.81
C VAL A 542 -2.45 1.71 -12.71
N TYR A 543 -3.04 2.45 -13.64
CA TYR A 543 -2.91 3.90 -13.74
C TYR A 543 -4.27 4.57 -13.94
N LEU A 544 -4.37 5.82 -13.50
CA LEU A 544 -5.48 6.73 -13.80
C LEU A 544 -4.98 7.82 -14.74
N ALA A 545 -5.66 8.00 -15.87
CA ALA A 545 -5.40 9.10 -16.79
C ALA A 545 -5.94 10.41 -16.22
N THR A 546 -5.20 11.49 -16.39
CA THR A 546 -5.59 12.84 -15.97
C THR A 546 -5.72 13.76 -17.18
N PRO A 547 -6.88 13.76 -17.87
CA PRO A 547 -7.11 14.70 -18.97
C PRO A 547 -7.18 16.15 -18.47
N PRO A 548 -6.91 17.14 -19.33
CA PRO A 548 -7.05 18.55 -18.95
C PRO A 548 -8.52 18.93 -18.74
N LEU A 549 -8.78 19.84 -17.82
CA LEU A 549 -10.11 20.39 -17.53
C LEU A 549 -10.48 21.53 -18.49
N TYR A 550 -9.49 22.29 -18.97
CA TYR A 550 -9.73 23.48 -19.78
C TYR A 550 -8.78 23.55 -20.98
N LEU A 551 -9.29 24.11 -22.06
CA LEU A 551 -8.49 24.66 -23.17
C LEU A 551 -8.66 26.17 -23.17
N CYS A 552 -7.58 26.90 -22.94
CA CYS A 552 -7.55 28.37 -22.93
C CYS A 552 -6.92 28.89 -24.21
N LYS A 553 -7.57 29.86 -24.88
CA LYS A 553 -7.12 30.44 -26.15
C LYS A 553 -7.09 31.96 -26.11
N LYS A 554 -6.01 32.54 -26.62
CA LYS A 554 -5.87 33.99 -26.87
C LYS A 554 -5.19 34.25 -28.21
N GLY A 555 -5.93 34.60 -29.22
CA GLY A 555 -5.39 34.77 -30.57
C GLY A 555 -4.80 33.47 -31.11
N LYS A 556 -3.47 33.42 -31.29
CA LYS A 556 -2.75 32.21 -31.75
C LYS A 556 -2.18 31.35 -30.63
N VAL A 557 -2.33 31.79 -29.35
CA VAL A 557 -1.81 31.05 -28.19
C VAL A 557 -2.91 30.16 -27.67
N GLU A 558 -2.61 28.87 -27.57
CA GLU A 558 -3.47 27.84 -26.98
C GLU A 558 -2.70 27.11 -25.91
N GLU A 559 -3.34 26.86 -24.75
CA GLU A 559 -2.74 26.11 -23.65
C GLU A 559 -3.81 25.26 -22.96
N TYR A 560 -3.48 23.99 -22.67
CA TYR A 560 -4.32 23.12 -21.86
C TYR A 560 -4.03 23.33 -20.38
N CYS A 561 -5.07 23.38 -19.57
CA CYS A 561 -4.97 23.58 -18.14
C CYS A 561 -5.67 22.42 -17.41
N TRP A 562 -4.94 21.78 -16.48
CA TRP A 562 -5.42 20.67 -15.66
C TRP A 562 -6.08 21.12 -14.36
N THR A 563 -5.79 22.38 -13.94
CA THR A 563 -6.33 22.94 -12.70
C THR A 563 -6.88 24.35 -12.94
N GLU A 564 -7.81 24.78 -12.09
CA GLU A 564 -8.31 26.15 -12.09
C GLU A 564 -7.19 27.16 -11.87
N GLN A 565 -6.19 26.81 -11.06
CA GLN A 565 -5.02 27.67 -10.81
C GLN A 565 -4.22 27.92 -12.10
N GLN A 566 -4.00 26.88 -12.92
CA GLN A 566 -3.33 27.04 -14.21
C GLN A 566 -4.16 27.90 -15.17
N ARG A 567 -5.49 27.74 -15.18
CA ARG A 567 -6.39 28.60 -15.94
C ARG A 567 -6.26 30.07 -15.53
N GLN A 568 -6.26 30.36 -14.24
CA GLN A 568 -6.09 31.70 -13.72
C GLN A 568 -4.71 32.29 -14.09
N GLN A 569 -3.65 31.50 -14.02
CA GLN A 569 -2.32 31.93 -14.48
C GLN A 569 -2.30 32.31 -15.96
N PHE A 570 -2.98 31.52 -16.81
CA PHE A 570 -3.12 31.85 -18.24
C PHE A 570 -3.88 33.17 -18.44
N ILE A 571 -4.98 33.39 -17.71
CA ILE A 571 -5.77 34.62 -17.75
C ILE A 571 -4.93 35.83 -17.31
N LEU A 572 -4.14 35.71 -16.26
CA LEU A 572 -3.23 36.76 -15.81
C LEU A 572 -2.16 37.05 -16.86
N LYS A 573 -1.52 36.02 -17.40
CA LYS A 573 -0.39 36.13 -18.33
C LYS A 573 -0.78 36.73 -19.69
N TYR A 574 -1.88 36.27 -20.26
CA TYR A 574 -2.28 36.64 -21.63
C TYR A 574 -3.51 37.55 -21.70
N GLY A 575 -4.34 37.55 -20.65
CA GLY A 575 -5.56 38.35 -20.57
C GLY A 575 -5.44 39.60 -19.70
N GLY A 576 -4.31 39.81 -19.01
CA GLY A 576 -4.15 40.92 -18.07
C GLY A 576 -5.15 40.88 -16.90
N GLY A 577 -5.61 39.67 -16.52
CA GLY A 577 -6.62 39.46 -15.46
C GLY A 577 -8.08 39.59 -15.95
N ASN A 578 -8.31 39.84 -17.23
CA ASN A 578 -9.67 39.94 -17.80
C ASN A 578 -10.10 38.59 -18.42
N GLU A 579 -10.96 37.86 -17.72
CA GLU A 579 -11.50 36.56 -18.17
C GLU A 579 -12.21 36.66 -19.53
N ASN A 580 -12.98 37.73 -19.75
CA ASN A 580 -13.74 37.91 -21.00
C ASN A 580 -12.87 38.07 -22.24
N SER A 581 -11.57 38.32 -22.07
CA SER A 581 -10.60 38.42 -23.16
C SER A 581 -10.01 37.09 -23.61
N ILE A 582 -10.31 35.99 -22.86
CA ILE A 582 -9.80 34.64 -23.10
C ILE A 582 -10.97 33.74 -23.48
N HIS A 583 -10.83 32.99 -24.57
CA HIS A 583 -11.77 31.92 -24.87
C HIS A 583 -11.38 30.69 -24.08
N THR A 584 -12.22 30.31 -23.13
CA THR A 584 -12.03 29.10 -22.29
C THR A 584 -13.08 28.07 -22.69
N GLN A 585 -12.63 26.90 -23.14
CA GLN A 585 -13.46 25.72 -23.34
C GLN A 585 -13.21 24.79 -22.14
N ARG A 586 -14.28 24.46 -21.42
CA ARG A 586 -14.22 23.46 -20.33
C ARG A 586 -14.62 22.10 -20.89
N TYR A 587 -13.82 21.06 -20.58
CA TYR A 587 -14.12 19.68 -20.90
C TYR A 587 -14.79 19.01 -19.70
N LYS A 588 -16.02 18.55 -19.87
CA LYS A 588 -16.74 17.75 -18.88
C LYS A 588 -16.63 16.25 -19.15
N GLY A 589 -16.45 15.88 -20.42
CA GLY A 589 -16.29 14.51 -20.85
C GLY A 589 -15.26 14.34 -21.94
N LEU A 590 -14.65 13.17 -21.98
CA LEU A 590 -13.65 12.77 -23.00
C LEU A 590 -14.20 12.81 -24.42
N GLY A 591 -15.50 12.59 -24.56
CA GLY A 591 -16.20 12.66 -25.86
C GLY A 591 -16.31 14.07 -26.45
N GLU A 592 -15.97 15.12 -25.71
CA GLU A 592 -15.91 16.52 -26.17
C GLU A 592 -14.57 16.84 -26.85
N MET A 593 -13.55 15.99 -26.65
CA MET A 593 -12.27 16.08 -27.32
C MET A 593 -12.30 15.38 -28.68
N ASN A 594 -11.62 15.93 -29.67
CA ASN A 594 -11.31 15.19 -30.89
C ASN A 594 -10.11 14.26 -30.65
N ASP A 595 -9.84 13.39 -31.62
CA ASP A 595 -8.79 12.37 -31.54
C ASP A 595 -7.38 12.94 -31.34
N HIS A 596 -7.06 14.07 -32.00
CA HIS A 596 -5.79 14.76 -31.82
C HIS A 596 -5.66 15.38 -30.45
N GLN A 597 -6.70 16.03 -29.92
CA GLN A 597 -6.71 16.61 -28.59
C GLN A 597 -6.51 15.54 -27.51
N LEU A 598 -7.22 14.42 -27.65
CA LEU A 598 -7.12 13.30 -26.70
C LEU A 598 -5.73 12.64 -26.77
N TRP A 599 -5.16 12.51 -27.97
CA TRP A 599 -3.79 12.04 -28.15
C TRP A 599 -2.79 12.97 -27.46
N ASP A 600 -2.77 14.24 -27.84
CA ASP A 600 -1.76 15.20 -27.41
C ASP A 600 -1.75 15.42 -25.90
N THR A 601 -2.90 15.31 -25.22
CA THR A 601 -3.03 15.64 -23.81
C THR A 601 -3.05 14.45 -22.88
N THR A 602 -3.56 13.29 -23.35
CA THR A 602 -3.93 12.20 -22.44
C THR A 602 -3.34 10.84 -22.84
N MET A 603 -3.09 10.60 -24.12
CA MET A 603 -2.65 9.29 -24.60
C MET A 603 -1.18 9.24 -25.04
N ASN A 604 -0.62 10.36 -25.52
CA ASN A 604 0.77 10.43 -25.96
C ASN A 604 1.74 10.26 -24.76
N PRO A 605 2.58 9.23 -24.76
CA PRO A 605 3.53 8.98 -23.66
C PRO A 605 4.45 10.15 -23.31
N GLU A 606 4.75 11.03 -24.30
CA GLU A 606 5.66 12.16 -24.10
C GLU A 606 5.00 13.33 -23.33
N ASN A 607 3.68 13.50 -23.46
CA ASN A 607 2.99 14.70 -22.96
C ASN A 607 1.97 14.41 -21.86
N ARG A 608 1.50 13.15 -21.76
CA ARG A 608 0.43 12.78 -20.83
C ARG A 608 0.90 12.74 -19.40
N THR A 609 -0.04 12.96 -18.48
CA THR A 609 0.14 12.71 -17.05
C THR A 609 -0.69 11.51 -16.64
N LEU A 610 -0.03 10.50 -16.04
CA LEU A 610 -0.68 9.33 -15.45
C LEU A 610 -0.42 9.29 -13.96
N LYS A 611 -1.46 9.05 -13.18
CA LYS A 611 -1.34 8.76 -11.75
C LYS A 611 -1.27 7.25 -11.57
N GLN A 612 -0.12 6.73 -11.13
CA GLN A 612 0.02 5.33 -10.76
C GLN A 612 -0.81 5.05 -9.49
N ILE A 613 -1.53 3.94 -9.49
CA ILE A 613 -2.29 3.50 -8.32
C ILE A 613 -1.42 2.57 -7.49
N THR A 614 -1.25 2.92 -6.23
CA THR A 614 -0.48 2.16 -5.23
C THR A 614 -1.35 1.79 -4.05
N ILE A 615 -0.96 0.75 -3.32
CA ILE A 615 -1.54 0.38 -2.04
C ILE A 615 -0.46 0.63 -1.00
N ASP A 616 -0.58 1.72 -0.25
CA ASP A 616 0.38 2.08 0.78
C ASP A 616 0.08 1.35 2.09
N ASN A 617 -1.21 1.24 2.43
CA ASN A 617 -1.70 0.44 3.55
C ASN A 617 -2.92 -0.40 3.11
N ALA A 618 -2.75 -1.72 3.14
CA ALA A 618 -3.79 -2.63 2.66
C ALA A 618 -5.01 -2.70 3.59
N ALA A 619 -4.81 -2.54 4.89
CA ALA A 619 -5.90 -2.56 5.87
C ALA A 619 -6.78 -1.31 5.74
N GLU A 620 -6.17 -0.14 5.57
CA GLU A 620 -6.90 1.10 5.34
C GLU A 620 -7.63 1.09 4.00
N ALA A 621 -6.97 0.61 2.94
CA ALA A 621 -7.61 0.47 1.63
C ALA A 621 -8.82 -0.47 1.69
N ASP A 622 -8.71 -1.61 2.38
CA ASP A 622 -9.83 -2.54 2.59
C ASP A 622 -11.00 -1.85 3.29
N GLN A 623 -10.72 -1.10 4.35
CA GLN A 623 -11.72 -0.37 5.10
C GLN A 623 -12.40 0.72 4.27
N ILE A 624 -11.63 1.51 3.50
CA ILE A 624 -12.18 2.56 2.64
C ILE A 624 -13.10 1.96 1.57
N PHE A 625 -12.68 0.88 0.89
CA PHE A 625 -13.52 0.22 -0.10
C PHE A 625 -14.78 -0.40 0.53
N ALA A 626 -14.67 -1.06 1.68
CA ALA A 626 -15.83 -1.61 2.39
C ALA A 626 -16.80 -0.50 2.83
N MET A 627 -16.30 0.62 3.33
CA MET A 627 -17.11 1.76 3.76
C MET A 627 -17.80 2.47 2.58
N LEU A 628 -17.03 2.81 1.52
CA LEU A 628 -17.56 3.59 0.39
C LEU A 628 -18.43 2.74 -0.54
N MET A 629 -18.06 1.48 -0.77
CA MET A 629 -18.64 0.60 -1.78
C MET A 629 -19.47 -0.54 -1.18
N GLY A 630 -19.42 -0.77 0.13
CA GLY A 630 -20.15 -1.80 0.86
C GLY A 630 -21.66 -1.56 0.95
N GLU A 631 -22.41 -2.49 1.55
CA GLU A 631 -23.87 -2.43 1.68
C GLU A 631 -24.32 -1.42 2.73
N ASP A 632 -23.57 -1.27 3.82
CA ASP A 632 -23.93 -0.39 4.92
C ASP A 632 -23.85 1.09 4.51
N VAL A 633 -24.94 1.82 4.76
CA VAL A 633 -25.08 3.23 4.39
C VAL A 633 -24.59 4.15 5.51
N GLY A 634 -24.67 3.70 6.79
CA GLY A 634 -24.33 4.50 7.96
C GLY A 634 -22.89 5.04 7.91
N PRO A 635 -21.86 4.18 7.86
CA PRO A 635 -20.47 4.59 7.81
C PRO A 635 -20.13 5.49 6.60
N ARG A 636 -20.78 5.24 5.47
CA ARG A 636 -20.61 6.08 4.26
C ARG A 636 -21.17 7.47 4.46
N ARG A 637 -22.30 7.61 5.12
CA ARG A 637 -22.92 8.90 5.44
C ARG A 637 -22.02 9.69 6.39
N GLU A 638 -21.55 9.06 7.46
CA GLU A 638 -20.64 9.69 8.42
C GLU A 638 -19.37 10.20 7.73
N PHE A 639 -18.75 9.37 6.90
CA PHE A 639 -17.57 9.77 6.12
C PHE A 639 -17.84 10.98 5.22
N ILE A 640 -18.99 11.02 4.53
CA ILE A 640 -19.37 12.15 3.67
C ILE A 640 -19.58 13.42 4.50
N GLU A 641 -20.25 13.33 5.65
CA GLU A 641 -20.51 14.45 6.54
C GLU A 641 -19.20 15.02 7.13
N GLU A 642 -18.29 14.15 7.57
CA GLU A 642 -16.98 14.55 8.10
C GLU A 642 -16.07 15.21 7.05
N ASN A 643 -16.15 14.76 5.80
CA ASN A 643 -15.27 15.22 4.72
C ASN A 643 -15.92 16.21 3.75
N ALA A 644 -17.17 16.62 3.99
CA ALA A 644 -17.92 17.49 3.09
C ALA A 644 -17.23 18.84 2.82
N THR A 645 -16.49 19.37 3.79
CA THR A 645 -15.75 20.63 3.68
C THR A 645 -14.55 20.55 2.73
N TYR A 646 -14.04 19.35 2.47
CA TYR A 646 -12.90 19.12 1.56
C TYR A 646 -13.35 18.77 0.13
N ALA A 647 -14.64 18.56 -0.08
CA ALA A 647 -15.16 18.21 -1.39
C ALA A 647 -15.21 19.43 -2.31
N ASN A 648 -14.44 19.40 -3.39
CA ASN A 648 -14.61 20.30 -4.53
C ASN A 648 -15.83 19.86 -5.33
N ILE A 649 -17.02 20.29 -4.91
CA ILE A 649 -18.25 19.99 -5.64
C ILE A 649 -18.42 21.06 -6.70
N ASP A 650 -18.47 20.61 -7.94
CA ASP A 650 -18.84 21.41 -9.08
C ASP A 650 -20.39 21.45 -9.14
N ALA A 651 -20.98 22.47 -8.56
CA ALA A 651 -22.41 22.69 -8.51
C ALA A 651 -22.95 23.34 -9.78
#